data_494f705378b5a1260198549db8408678
#
_entry.id   494f705378b5a1260198549db8408678
#
_cell.length_a   1.000
_cell.length_b   1.000
_cell.length_c   1.000
_cell.angle_alpha   90.00
_cell.angle_beta   90.00
_cell.angle_gamma   90.00
#
_symmetry.space_group_name_H-M   'P 1'
#
loop_
_entity.id
_entity.type
_entity.pdbx_description
1 polymer ?
#
loop_
_entity_poly.entity_id
_entity_poly.type
_entity_poly.pdbx_seq_one_letter_code
_entity_poly.pdbx_strand_id
1 'polypeptide(L)'
;MIVAFCALCASLALSFVNSHTTWANSDNDDVRKQADDLFTLSHQQRDPALAAETAKQALTLYQSANDSLGIAQAYEFIGDKYYAQSMMPEASQYCELALQAWGQRSDVEKQADMLIMLGYVEGRKGDWLNGISYFTQAQNLIDEQNDFMQLGRIAAGMAYVSNESGLPQNGLIQSQRAMEDYGRAKHVRFYHRQMMMIGYTQFLLENYSAALTNLQQALDHFESLDDGDSKLDAAQCHEYMGQVYFAQDQYDLALQHLQPIPALYEREASERDAAQVRALIGQIYERRGALDRARAIYLDASKVFAQADDRVADASVRFALGRLELSRNHYDAAESYLKESIKITEDIRHDLKSRLFAAAFSANVHERYEAYIYCLMRKHDRNPAQGLERQAFEASELARARSLAELLRDTQTKVIDGADPNLIEQERTLRKEIQIKVEQTVALMAGDYKKDQLNDLETTLTQLREQHKLVVGELQKQNPRYDQIKETSTYSVQQVQESIVEDDQTMLLEYFLGKNASYVWAIKRNDIKVFKLPKADEIDGKVRVVYDLLSNDKPDSDSDARLNKASRELSKMVLGPLAGQLNAGRLIVVADGALNYIPFQWLPNPDDRTPLVAKYEIVNAPSASILGQLRQEKQQRPAKSKVLAAFGDPVFPSNYEQFKNGARAEMVASNRSPNSRNIDVKADVTDPSTAQSLIYTKFELKKLSDIAGPGSLIATGFNASRSVLETTEFSNYAILHIATHGVLDPENPEKSGFLLSLVDPAKNPQKGFITMQDVYDLKCPVDLVVLSACRTGLGKDMRGEGLIGLTRGFMHAGASSVVASLWKVDDEATSELMKYFYANMLQQGMPPAKALRAAQNTLRQNSQWQSPHFWAGFTLQGEFREPIRLPVPAQTGASLAVQRAVGGGLLLTLLAGIAWGYWRRSWS
;
A
#
# COMPACT_ATOMS: atom_id res chain seq x y z
N MET A 1 45.05 63.96 47.57
CA MET A 1 45.99 62.94 46.99
C MET A 1 45.29 61.61 46.67
N ILE A 2 44.40 61.10 47.49
CA ILE A 2 43.74 59.81 47.24
C ILE A 2 42.79 59.85 46.03
N VAL A 3 42.07 60.97 45.78
CA VAL A 3 41.13 61.07 44.62
C VAL A 3 41.87 61.16 43.27
N ALA A 4 43.08 61.80 43.28
CA ALA A 4 43.89 61.84 42.05
C ALA A 4 44.58 60.50 41.70
N PHE A 5 44.83 59.65 42.69
CA PHE A 5 45.39 58.32 42.48
C PHE A 5 44.35 57.34 41.96
N CYS A 6 43.09 57.41 42.42
CA CYS A 6 41.98 56.62 41.93
C CYS A 6 41.60 56.98 40.47
N ALA A 7 41.68 58.29 40.11
CA ALA A 7 41.47 58.71 38.73
C ALA A 7 42.49 58.23 37.73
N LEU A 8 43.79 58.21 38.19
CA LEU A 8 44.92 57.69 37.39
C LEU A 8 44.82 56.14 37.19
N CYS A 9 44.48 55.42 38.26
CA CYS A 9 44.27 53.97 38.19
C CYS A 9 43.06 53.62 37.34
N ALA A 10 41.93 54.39 37.37
CA ALA A 10 40.78 54.18 36.52
C ALA A 10 41.14 54.53 35.06
N SER A 11 41.89 55.53 34.74
CA SER A 11 42.30 55.85 33.37
C SER A 11 43.31 54.84 32.81
N LEU A 12 44.20 54.31 33.63
CA LEU A 12 45.12 53.23 33.24
C LEU A 12 44.39 51.89 33.04
N ALA A 13 43.42 51.59 33.89
CA ALA A 13 42.57 50.40 33.72
C ALA A 13 41.68 50.48 32.44
N LEU A 14 41.10 51.67 32.15
CA LEU A 14 40.39 51.93 30.92
C LEU A 14 41.27 51.88 29.66
N SER A 15 42.55 52.39 29.75
CA SER A 15 43.45 52.25 28.62
C SER A 15 43.93 50.80 28.40
N PHE A 16 44.15 50.06 29.52
CA PHE A 16 44.48 48.63 29.41
C PHE A 16 43.31 47.75 28.86
N VAL A 17 42.09 48.04 29.27
CA VAL A 17 40.91 47.37 28.74
C VAL A 17 40.68 47.75 27.26
N ASN A 18 40.86 49.02 26.88
CA ASN A 18 40.74 49.44 25.47
C ASN A 18 41.90 48.93 24.61
N SER A 19 43.17 48.80 25.14
CA SER A 19 44.26 48.21 24.37
C SER A 19 44.07 46.69 24.15
N HIS A 20 43.59 45.96 25.17
CA HIS A 20 43.29 44.55 25.03
C HIS A 20 42.06 44.26 24.10
N THR A 21 41.04 45.13 24.11
CA THR A 21 39.91 45.03 23.19
C THR A 21 40.29 45.40 21.76
N THR A 22 41.20 46.34 21.54
CA THR A 22 41.69 46.67 20.18
C THR A 22 42.62 45.60 19.63
N TRP A 23 43.50 44.97 20.45
CA TRP A 23 44.31 43.82 20.03
C TRP A 23 43.47 42.57 19.74
N ALA A 24 42.51 42.25 20.61
CA ALA A 24 41.59 41.13 20.40
C ALA A 24 40.70 41.31 19.17
N ASN A 25 40.31 42.56 18.85
CA ASN A 25 39.53 42.85 17.64
C ASN A 25 40.40 42.77 16.36
N SER A 26 41.69 43.19 16.40
CA SER A 26 42.55 43.08 15.21
C SER A 26 42.88 41.62 14.87
N ASP A 27 43.13 40.78 15.87
CA ASP A 27 43.36 39.34 15.64
C ASP A 27 42.10 38.64 15.09
N ASN A 28 40.92 39.04 15.54
CA ASN A 28 39.64 38.50 15.08
C ASN A 28 39.32 38.94 13.63
N ASP A 29 39.63 40.18 13.27
CA ASP A 29 39.47 40.71 11.91
C ASP A 29 40.40 40.02 10.90
N ASP A 30 41.67 39.73 11.31
CA ASP A 30 42.61 38.98 10.48
C ASP A 30 42.18 37.51 10.28
N VAL A 31 41.67 36.85 11.33
CA VAL A 31 41.13 35.47 11.23
C VAL A 31 39.93 35.44 10.33
N ARG A 32 39.02 36.42 10.45
CA ARG A 32 37.85 36.54 9.58
C ARG A 32 38.23 36.72 8.12
N LYS A 33 39.21 37.61 7.85
CA LYS A 33 39.70 37.83 6.48
C LYS A 33 40.28 36.54 5.86
N GLN A 34 41.05 35.76 6.65
CA GLN A 34 41.54 34.45 6.19
C GLN A 34 40.39 33.48 5.88
N ALA A 35 39.33 33.49 6.69
CA ALA A 35 38.12 32.68 6.42
C ALA A 35 37.44 33.11 5.13
N ASP A 36 37.28 34.44 4.90
CA ASP A 36 36.70 35.01 3.69
C ASP A 36 37.50 34.64 2.43
N ASP A 37 38.86 34.70 2.53
CA ASP A 37 39.74 34.30 1.42
C ASP A 37 39.60 32.81 1.09
N LEU A 38 39.56 31.93 2.09
CA LEU A 38 39.34 30.49 1.89
C LEU A 38 37.93 30.22 1.36
N PHE A 39 36.91 30.89 1.85
CA PHE A 39 35.54 30.73 1.39
C PHE A 39 35.37 31.19 -0.06
N THR A 40 36.04 32.32 -0.42
CA THR A 40 36.11 32.77 -1.82
C THR A 40 36.82 31.77 -2.71
N LEU A 41 37.92 31.17 -2.22
CA LEU A 41 38.65 30.11 -2.94
C LEU A 41 37.76 28.89 -3.15
N SER A 42 36.97 28.51 -2.16
CA SER A 42 36.04 27.35 -2.30
C SER A 42 35.02 27.54 -3.41
N HIS A 43 34.54 28.76 -3.62
CA HIS A 43 33.62 29.08 -4.72
C HIS A 43 34.28 29.03 -6.12
N GLN A 44 35.60 29.18 -6.20
CA GLN A 44 36.34 29.10 -7.46
C GLN A 44 36.71 27.68 -7.86
N GLN A 45 36.61 26.73 -6.93
CA GLN A 45 36.91 25.32 -7.17
C GLN A 45 35.76 24.61 -7.91
N ARG A 46 36.11 23.95 -9.03
CA ARG A 46 35.15 23.17 -9.83
C ARG A 46 34.82 21.81 -9.21
N ASP A 47 35.81 21.22 -8.52
CA ASP A 47 35.63 19.94 -7.82
C ASP A 47 34.79 20.14 -6.55
N PRO A 48 33.57 19.58 -6.45
CA PRO A 48 32.70 19.75 -5.29
C PRO A 48 33.34 19.23 -3.98
N ALA A 49 34.13 18.16 -4.04
CA ALA A 49 34.79 17.60 -2.86
C ALA A 49 35.86 18.52 -2.32
N LEU A 50 36.70 19.07 -3.20
CA LEU A 50 37.72 20.03 -2.82
C LEU A 50 37.11 21.35 -2.33
N ALA A 51 36.00 21.77 -2.98
CA ALA A 51 35.27 22.98 -2.57
C ALA A 51 34.68 22.82 -1.15
N ALA A 52 34.07 21.68 -0.86
CA ALA A 52 33.54 21.38 0.47
C ALA A 52 34.65 21.36 1.55
N GLU A 53 35.80 20.74 1.25
CA GLU A 53 36.90 20.64 2.19
C GLU A 53 37.53 22.02 2.47
N THR A 54 37.68 22.86 1.45
CA THR A 54 38.16 24.24 1.61
C THR A 54 37.18 25.09 2.42
N ALA A 55 35.87 24.92 2.17
CA ALA A 55 34.82 25.61 2.94
C ALA A 55 34.78 25.16 4.41
N LYS A 56 35.11 23.91 4.76
CA LYS A 56 35.27 23.47 6.15
C LYS A 56 36.42 24.12 6.86
N GLN A 57 37.50 24.36 6.14
CA GLN A 57 38.62 25.13 6.71
C GLN A 57 38.17 26.56 7.01
N ALA A 58 37.46 27.20 6.08
CA ALA A 58 36.86 28.52 6.31
C ALA A 58 35.88 28.52 7.50
N LEU A 59 35.01 27.51 7.59
CA LEU A 59 34.06 27.33 8.69
C LEU A 59 34.77 27.29 10.06
N THR A 60 35.87 26.55 10.16
CA THR A 60 36.66 26.48 11.42
C THR A 60 37.15 27.85 11.84
N LEU A 61 37.60 28.68 10.91
CA LEU A 61 38.01 30.03 11.17
C LEU A 61 36.82 30.95 11.53
N TYR A 62 35.70 30.88 10.81
CA TYR A 62 34.48 31.62 11.17
C TYR A 62 33.98 31.28 12.57
N GLN A 63 34.05 29.98 12.97
CA GLN A 63 33.70 29.56 14.32
C GLN A 63 34.65 30.18 15.37
N SER A 64 35.96 30.22 15.10
CA SER A 64 36.92 30.82 16.01
C SER A 64 36.75 32.35 16.12
N ALA A 65 36.35 33.00 15.04
CA ALA A 65 36.02 34.43 14.99
C ALA A 65 34.61 34.78 15.54
N ASN A 66 33.81 33.78 15.90
CA ASN A 66 32.38 33.91 16.26
C ASN A 66 31.56 34.65 15.17
N ASP A 67 31.89 34.48 13.90
CA ASP A 67 31.17 35.09 12.80
C ASP A 67 29.94 34.26 12.42
N SER A 68 28.78 34.59 12.99
CA SER A 68 27.52 33.89 12.76
C SER A 68 27.06 33.92 11.30
N LEU A 69 27.42 34.93 10.50
CA LEU A 69 27.11 35.01 9.08
C LEU A 69 27.96 34.04 8.28
N GLY A 70 29.26 34.09 8.45
CA GLY A 70 30.22 33.20 7.80
C GLY A 70 29.96 31.73 8.13
N ILE A 71 29.60 31.43 9.39
CA ILE A 71 29.18 30.07 9.80
C ILE A 71 27.96 29.60 9.04
N ALA A 72 26.89 30.40 8.96
CA ALA A 72 25.68 30.03 8.28
C ALA A 72 25.89 29.81 6.78
N GLN A 73 26.61 30.70 6.11
CA GLN A 73 26.97 30.61 4.69
C GLN A 73 27.87 29.40 4.41
N ALA A 74 28.84 29.12 5.27
CA ALA A 74 29.72 27.97 5.13
C ALA A 74 28.93 26.65 5.27
N TYR A 75 28.01 26.52 6.23
CA TYR A 75 27.16 25.34 6.36
C TYR A 75 26.27 25.13 5.11
N GLU A 76 25.60 26.19 4.63
CA GLU A 76 24.79 26.19 3.42
C GLU A 76 25.61 25.71 2.22
N PHE A 77 26.76 26.29 1.97
CA PHE A 77 27.64 25.94 0.87
C PHE A 77 28.17 24.50 0.95
N ILE A 78 28.59 24.05 2.12
CA ILE A 78 29.07 22.67 2.33
C ILE A 78 27.91 21.68 2.06
N GLY A 79 26.72 21.98 2.56
CA GLY A 79 25.52 21.16 2.30
C GLY A 79 25.20 21.02 0.81
N ASP A 80 25.26 22.14 0.07
CA ASP A 80 25.09 22.16 -1.40
C ASP A 80 26.15 21.29 -2.11
N LYS A 81 27.44 21.40 -1.69
CA LYS A 81 28.52 20.60 -2.30
C LYS A 81 28.37 19.10 -2.02
N TYR A 82 27.91 18.71 -0.84
CA TYR A 82 27.59 17.31 -0.56
C TYR A 82 26.39 16.81 -1.34
N TYR A 83 25.35 17.63 -1.50
CA TYR A 83 24.21 17.31 -2.36
C TYR A 83 24.65 17.09 -3.81
N ALA A 84 25.51 17.94 -4.36
CA ALA A 84 26.06 17.80 -5.70
C ALA A 84 26.90 16.51 -5.86
N GLN A 85 27.56 16.05 -4.79
CA GLN A 85 28.32 14.78 -4.77
C GLN A 85 27.40 13.55 -4.51
N SER A 86 26.12 13.75 -4.35
CA SER A 86 25.15 12.71 -3.95
C SER A 86 25.43 12.08 -2.57
N MET A 87 26.17 12.77 -1.71
CA MET A 87 26.43 12.39 -0.31
C MET A 87 25.28 12.88 0.58
N MET A 88 24.11 12.19 0.46
CA MET A 88 22.87 12.67 1.07
C MET A 88 22.88 12.74 2.61
N PRO A 89 23.51 11.82 3.37
CA PRO A 89 23.60 11.93 4.82
C PRO A 89 24.34 13.20 5.27
N GLU A 90 25.48 13.51 4.65
CA GLU A 90 26.27 14.69 4.93
C GLU A 90 25.54 15.96 4.48
N ALA A 91 24.91 15.93 3.29
CA ALA A 91 24.08 17.04 2.81
C ALA A 91 22.97 17.37 3.81
N SER A 92 22.23 16.37 4.31
CA SER A 92 21.19 16.54 5.32
C SER A 92 21.74 17.18 6.58
N GLN A 93 22.87 16.67 7.11
CA GLN A 93 23.50 17.19 8.33
C GLN A 93 23.88 18.68 8.20
N TYR A 94 24.56 19.04 7.10
CA TYR A 94 25.01 20.42 6.93
C TYR A 94 23.87 21.38 6.60
N CYS A 95 22.84 20.95 5.87
CA CYS A 95 21.63 21.74 5.63
C CYS A 95 20.83 21.96 6.92
N GLU A 96 20.74 20.98 7.84
CA GLU A 96 20.14 21.17 9.17
C GLU A 96 20.92 22.17 10.02
N LEU A 97 22.26 22.10 10.01
CA LEU A 97 23.12 23.07 10.71
C LEU A 97 22.96 24.48 10.12
N ALA A 98 22.84 24.59 8.78
CA ALA A 98 22.57 25.85 8.11
C ALA A 98 21.20 26.41 8.48
N LEU A 99 20.15 25.57 8.51
CA LEU A 99 18.80 25.95 8.93
C LEU A 99 18.79 26.52 10.35
N GLN A 100 19.48 25.85 11.28
CA GLN A 100 19.63 26.34 12.66
C GLN A 100 20.38 27.68 12.73
N ALA A 101 21.49 27.83 11.99
CA ALA A 101 22.28 29.03 11.96
C ALA A 101 21.52 30.23 11.36
N TRP A 102 20.79 30.01 10.27
CA TRP A 102 19.90 31.02 9.69
C TRP A 102 18.71 31.34 10.59
N GLY A 103 18.16 30.35 11.32
CA GLY A 103 17.13 30.56 12.34
C GLY A 103 17.59 31.47 13.47
N GLN A 104 18.81 31.30 13.99
CA GLN A 104 19.40 32.20 15.01
C GLN A 104 19.56 33.62 14.51
N ARG A 105 19.72 33.83 13.21
CA ARG A 105 19.78 35.12 12.55
C ARG A 105 18.46 35.71 12.16
N SER A 106 17.38 34.95 12.33
CA SER A 106 16.00 35.30 11.91
C SER A 106 15.87 35.62 10.41
N ASP A 107 16.70 34.98 9.59
CA ASP A 107 16.67 35.13 8.13
C ASP A 107 15.68 34.11 7.57
N VAL A 108 14.43 34.52 7.33
CA VAL A 108 13.31 33.68 6.93
C VAL A 108 13.47 33.16 5.51
N GLU A 109 14.04 33.97 4.59
CA GLU A 109 14.26 33.56 3.21
C GLU A 109 15.30 32.43 3.14
N LYS A 110 16.41 32.57 3.84
CA LYS A 110 17.44 31.54 3.92
C LYS A 110 16.97 30.27 4.64
N GLN A 111 16.12 30.39 5.65
CA GLN A 111 15.49 29.23 6.26
C GLN A 111 14.62 28.47 5.26
N ALA A 112 13.83 29.17 4.43
CA ALA A 112 13.02 28.55 3.38
C ALA A 112 13.92 27.86 2.33
N ASP A 113 15.05 28.48 1.93
CA ASP A 113 16.02 27.85 1.03
C ASP A 113 16.56 26.52 1.59
N MET A 114 16.92 26.49 2.88
CA MET A 114 17.44 25.26 3.51
C MET A 114 16.37 24.19 3.63
N LEU A 115 15.14 24.55 3.94
CA LEU A 115 14.02 23.62 3.96
C LEU A 115 13.73 23.04 2.58
N ILE A 116 13.80 23.85 1.53
CA ILE A 116 13.66 23.37 0.13
C ILE A 116 14.78 22.39 -0.21
N MET A 117 16.03 22.70 0.16
CA MET A 117 17.16 21.81 -0.05
C MET A 117 17.00 20.49 0.71
N LEU A 118 16.61 20.54 1.99
CA LEU A 118 16.31 19.34 2.79
C LEU A 118 15.18 18.50 2.16
N GLY A 119 14.17 19.15 1.58
CA GLY A 119 13.11 18.47 0.84
C GLY A 119 13.64 17.65 -0.33
N TYR A 120 14.57 18.20 -1.11
CA TYR A 120 15.24 17.46 -2.20
C TYR A 120 16.18 16.37 -1.68
N VAL A 121 16.93 16.63 -0.61
CA VAL A 121 17.82 15.63 0.00
C VAL A 121 17.04 14.41 0.47
N GLU A 122 15.95 14.62 1.20
CA GLU A 122 15.10 13.52 1.68
C GLU A 122 14.41 12.80 0.53
N GLY A 123 13.97 13.53 -0.50
CA GLY A 123 13.43 12.95 -1.73
C GLY A 123 14.42 12.00 -2.41
N ARG A 124 15.70 12.36 -2.51
CA ARG A 124 16.76 11.49 -3.06
C ARG A 124 17.11 10.30 -2.18
N LYS A 125 16.97 10.42 -0.87
CA LYS A 125 17.11 9.29 0.06
C LYS A 125 15.95 8.29 -0.03
N GLY A 126 14.85 8.67 -0.69
CA GLY A 126 13.62 7.90 -0.74
C GLY A 126 12.70 8.16 0.47
N ASP A 127 13.03 9.06 1.38
CA ASP A 127 12.13 9.50 2.45
C ASP A 127 11.20 10.63 1.93
N TRP A 128 10.37 10.26 0.96
CA TRP A 128 9.48 11.21 0.25
C TRP A 128 8.54 11.96 1.19
N LEU A 129 8.20 11.35 2.33
CA LEU A 129 7.33 11.94 3.33
C LEU A 129 7.98 13.11 4.06
N ASN A 130 9.23 12.93 4.50
CA ASN A 130 9.99 14.01 5.08
C ASN A 130 10.31 15.08 4.02
N GLY A 131 10.52 14.68 2.76
CA GLY A 131 10.67 15.62 1.65
C GLY A 131 9.47 16.56 1.53
N ILE A 132 8.24 16.01 1.48
CA ILE A 132 7.00 16.79 1.46
C ILE A 132 6.87 17.70 2.70
N SER A 133 7.19 17.17 3.87
CA SER A 133 7.17 17.92 5.13
C SER A 133 8.05 19.16 5.07
N TYR A 134 9.30 19.02 4.61
CA TYR A 134 10.21 20.16 4.48
C TYR A 134 9.71 21.19 3.46
N PHE A 135 9.16 20.77 2.32
CA PHE A 135 8.54 21.69 1.35
C PHE A 135 7.35 22.43 1.96
N THR A 136 6.53 21.77 2.76
CA THR A 136 5.39 22.39 3.45
C THR A 136 5.88 23.40 4.50
N GLN A 137 6.91 23.06 5.27
CA GLN A 137 7.51 23.99 6.23
C GLN A 137 8.09 25.23 5.52
N ALA A 138 8.74 25.03 4.37
CA ALA A 138 9.23 26.15 3.55
C ALA A 138 8.07 27.06 3.10
N GLN A 139 6.96 26.45 2.61
CA GLN A 139 5.78 27.22 2.19
C GLN A 139 5.19 28.07 3.33
N ASN A 140 5.31 27.59 4.58
CA ASN A 140 4.82 28.35 5.76
C ASN A 140 5.62 29.60 6.06
N LEU A 141 6.85 29.66 5.65
CA LEU A 141 7.74 30.79 5.90
C LEU A 141 7.61 31.92 4.87
N ILE A 142 7.02 31.66 3.70
CA ILE A 142 7.00 32.61 2.59
C ILE A 142 5.65 33.33 2.43
N ASP A 143 5.69 34.52 1.83
CA ASP A 143 4.50 35.31 1.46
C ASP A 143 3.92 34.83 0.12
N GLU A 144 2.78 34.16 0.14
CA GLU A 144 2.11 33.65 -1.06
C GLU A 144 1.70 34.70 -2.09
N GLN A 145 1.61 35.95 -1.70
CA GLN A 145 1.19 37.03 -2.60
C GLN A 145 2.36 37.65 -3.37
N ASN A 146 3.59 37.51 -2.86
CA ASN A 146 4.76 38.21 -3.39
C ASN A 146 5.93 37.28 -3.77
N ASP A 147 6.06 36.11 -3.11
CA ASP A 147 7.24 35.23 -3.24
C ASP A 147 7.02 34.12 -4.30
N PHE A 148 6.52 34.46 -5.48
CA PHE A 148 6.25 33.48 -6.54
C PHE A 148 7.46 32.64 -6.94
N MET A 149 8.69 33.17 -6.78
CA MET A 149 9.90 32.42 -7.04
C MET A 149 10.04 31.24 -6.06
N GLN A 150 9.87 31.45 -4.78
CA GLN A 150 9.96 30.40 -3.76
C GLN A 150 8.79 29.43 -3.86
N LEU A 151 7.58 29.92 -4.14
CA LEU A 151 6.41 29.06 -4.40
C LEU A 151 6.67 28.10 -5.56
N GLY A 152 7.22 28.60 -6.66
CA GLY A 152 7.61 27.79 -7.80
C GLY A 152 8.65 26.72 -7.44
N ARG A 153 9.66 27.05 -6.63
CA ARG A 153 10.67 26.09 -6.17
C ARG A 153 10.08 24.99 -5.27
N ILE A 154 9.16 25.35 -4.39
CA ILE A 154 8.46 24.40 -3.52
C ILE A 154 7.58 23.45 -4.34
N ALA A 155 6.76 23.99 -5.24
CA ALA A 155 5.91 23.18 -6.11
C ALA A 155 6.74 22.26 -7.02
N ALA A 156 7.89 22.75 -7.54
CA ALA A 156 8.84 21.94 -8.30
C ALA A 156 9.40 20.77 -7.49
N GLY A 157 9.76 21.02 -6.22
CA GLY A 157 10.22 19.99 -5.30
C GLY A 157 9.14 18.96 -4.99
N MET A 158 7.91 19.40 -4.74
CA MET A 158 6.76 18.52 -4.55
C MET A 158 6.46 17.67 -5.80
N ALA A 159 6.62 18.24 -7.01
CA ALA A 159 6.48 17.51 -8.27
C ALA A 159 7.55 16.43 -8.40
N TYR A 160 8.80 16.75 -8.10
CA TYR A 160 9.90 15.80 -8.10
C TYR A 160 9.62 14.62 -7.18
N VAL A 161 9.30 14.88 -5.91
CA VAL A 161 8.99 13.82 -4.93
C VAL A 161 7.81 12.98 -5.37
N SER A 162 6.75 13.59 -5.95
CA SER A 162 5.58 12.87 -6.45
C SER A 162 5.94 11.92 -7.59
N ASN A 163 6.76 12.36 -8.53
CA ASN A 163 7.21 11.52 -9.66
C ASN A 163 8.05 10.33 -9.17
N GLU A 164 9.03 10.58 -8.31
CA GLU A 164 9.93 9.55 -7.79
C GLU A 164 9.20 8.53 -6.89
N SER A 165 8.15 8.96 -6.20
CA SER A 165 7.32 8.08 -5.37
C SER A 165 6.28 7.27 -6.14
N GLY A 166 6.21 7.41 -7.49
CA GLY A 166 5.26 6.70 -8.34
C GLY A 166 3.85 7.31 -8.39
N LEU A 167 3.73 8.61 -8.12
CA LEU A 167 2.49 9.38 -8.17
C LEU A 167 2.55 10.47 -9.27
N PRO A 168 2.76 10.12 -10.57
CA PRO A 168 3.01 11.10 -11.62
C PRO A 168 1.82 12.03 -11.89
N GLN A 169 0.57 11.63 -11.57
CA GLN A 169 -0.59 12.51 -11.68
C GLN A 169 -0.45 13.73 -10.74
N ASN A 170 -0.02 13.49 -9.49
CA ASN A 170 0.27 14.56 -8.53
C ASN A 170 1.47 15.38 -9.00
N GLY A 171 2.50 14.72 -9.52
CA GLY A 171 3.68 15.36 -10.11
C GLY A 171 3.31 16.35 -11.23
N LEU A 172 2.36 15.98 -12.10
CA LEU A 172 1.88 16.86 -13.16
C LEU A 172 1.21 18.12 -12.63
N ILE A 173 0.32 17.98 -11.65
CA ILE A 173 -0.39 19.10 -11.03
C ILE A 173 0.62 20.07 -10.37
N GLN A 174 1.57 19.55 -9.62
CA GLN A 174 2.57 20.38 -8.95
C GLN A 174 3.54 21.04 -9.95
N SER A 175 3.93 20.35 -11.03
CA SER A 175 4.74 20.95 -12.10
C SER A 175 4.02 22.08 -12.82
N GLN A 176 2.71 21.95 -13.04
CA GLN A 176 1.90 23.00 -13.64
C GLN A 176 1.82 24.24 -12.73
N ARG A 177 1.64 24.04 -11.40
CA ARG A 177 1.68 25.13 -10.41
C ARG A 177 3.04 25.83 -10.42
N ALA A 178 4.13 25.07 -10.36
CA ALA A 178 5.47 25.62 -10.38
C ALA A 178 5.72 26.46 -11.65
N MET A 179 5.26 25.98 -12.81
CA MET A 179 5.38 26.71 -14.07
C MET A 179 4.58 28.04 -14.04
N GLU A 180 3.38 28.03 -13.47
CA GLU A 180 2.57 29.24 -13.30
C GLU A 180 3.26 30.26 -12.37
N ASP A 181 3.80 29.80 -11.22
CA ASP A 181 4.47 30.67 -10.25
C ASP A 181 5.77 31.24 -10.84
N TYR A 182 6.57 30.46 -11.53
CA TYR A 182 7.76 30.98 -12.24
C TYR A 182 7.38 31.96 -13.36
N GLY A 183 6.22 31.75 -14.04
CA GLY A 183 5.67 32.72 -14.98
C GLY A 183 5.31 34.05 -14.33
N ARG A 184 4.68 34.02 -13.15
CA ARG A 184 4.39 35.22 -12.32
C ARG A 184 5.66 35.90 -11.82
N ALA A 185 6.66 35.13 -11.42
CA ALA A 185 7.99 35.61 -11.02
C ALA A 185 8.78 36.15 -12.21
N LYS A 186 8.31 35.98 -13.46
CA LYS A 186 9.01 36.31 -14.70
C LYS A 186 10.39 35.63 -14.83
N HIS A 187 10.53 34.46 -14.25
CA HIS A 187 11.81 33.73 -14.26
C HIS A 187 11.81 32.71 -15.41
N VAL A 188 12.23 33.16 -16.58
CA VAL A 188 12.11 32.41 -17.86
C VAL A 188 12.81 31.05 -17.80
N ARG A 189 14.00 30.95 -17.21
CA ARG A 189 14.78 29.71 -17.14
C ARG A 189 14.03 28.63 -16.32
N PHE A 190 13.55 28.96 -15.11
CA PHE A 190 12.84 28.00 -14.27
C PHE A 190 11.47 27.64 -14.86
N TYR A 191 10.82 28.56 -15.58
CA TYR A 191 9.62 28.27 -16.34
C TYR A 191 9.88 27.13 -17.35
N HIS A 192 10.97 27.19 -18.12
CA HIS A 192 11.31 26.14 -19.10
C HIS A 192 11.83 24.86 -18.44
N ARG A 193 12.48 24.95 -17.26
CA ARG A 193 12.78 23.77 -16.44
C ARG A 193 11.50 23.02 -16.01
N GLN A 194 10.45 23.76 -15.65
CA GLN A 194 9.18 23.10 -15.32
C GLN A 194 8.47 22.54 -16.56
N MET A 195 8.59 23.17 -17.71
CA MET A 195 8.13 22.61 -18.99
C MET A 195 8.85 21.28 -19.30
N MET A 196 10.15 21.20 -19.07
CA MET A 196 10.93 19.96 -19.15
C MET A 196 10.41 18.90 -18.15
N MET A 197 10.15 19.28 -16.91
CA MET A 197 9.61 18.36 -15.88
C MET A 197 8.20 17.88 -16.21
N ILE A 198 7.34 18.74 -16.81
CA ILE A 198 6.04 18.33 -17.35
C ILE A 198 6.25 17.29 -18.46
N GLY A 199 7.23 17.49 -19.34
CA GLY A 199 7.59 16.52 -20.37
C GLY A 199 8.00 15.17 -19.78
N TYR A 200 8.85 15.16 -18.75
CA TYR A 200 9.22 13.95 -18.00
C TYR A 200 8.02 13.29 -17.34
N THR A 201 7.16 14.07 -16.69
CA THR A 201 5.94 13.54 -16.05
C THR A 201 4.98 12.94 -17.07
N GLN A 202 4.80 13.58 -18.23
CA GLN A 202 4.02 13.02 -19.35
C GLN A 202 4.61 11.70 -19.87
N PHE A 203 5.94 11.56 -19.87
CA PHE A 203 6.60 10.30 -20.17
C PHE A 203 6.22 9.21 -19.14
N LEU A 204 6.26 9.52 -17.83
CA LEU A 204 5.84 8.60 -16.78
C LEU A 204 4.36 8.18 -16.89
N LEU A 205 3.52 9.05 -17.48
CA LEU A 205 2.11 8.79 -17.80
C LEU A 205 1.90 8.11 -19.16
N GLU A 206 2.98 7.69 -19.83
CA GLU A 206 2.98 7.07 -21.16
C GLU A 206 2.44 7.96 -22.29
N ASN A 207 2.29 9.26 -22.05
CA ASN A 207 1.86 10.25 -23.04
C ASN A 207 3.03 10.76 -23.87
N TYR A 208 3.68 9.89 -24.65
CA TYR A 208 4.94 10.14 -25.34
C TYR A 208 4.94 11.35 -26.28
N SER A 209 3.83 11.58 -26.99
CA SER A 209 3.71 12.74 -27.88
C SER A 209 3.74 14.06 -27.11
N ALA A 210 2.99 14.16 -26.00
CA ALA A 210 3.00 15.35 -25.15
C ALA A 210 4.36 15.53 -24.48
N ALA A 211 5.00 14.42 -24.05
CA ALA A 211 6.35 14.44 -23.47
C ALA A 211 7.34 15.09 -24.45
N LEU A 212 7.45 14.57 -25.68
CA LEU A 212 8.36 15.10 -26.70
C LEU A 212 8.09 16.56 -27.05
N THR A 213 6.81 16.97 -27.11
CA THR A 213 6.45 18.37 -27.39
C THR A 213 6.98 19.32 -26.33
N ASN A 214 6.74 19.00 -25.03
CA ASN A 214 7.21 19.84 -23.92
C ASN A 214 8.73 19.84 -23.81
N LEU A 215 9.37 18.68 -23.99
CA LEU A 215 10.83 18.56 -23.96
C LEU A 215 11.50 19.33 -25.08
N GLN A 216 10.95 19.31 -26.32
CA GLN A 216 11.49 20.05 -27.45
C GLN A 216 11.38 21.56 -27.22
N GLN A 217 10.24 22.05 -26.74
CA GLN A 217 10.07 23.48 -26.43
C GLN A 217 11.03 23.96 -25.34
N ALA A 218 11.29 23.15 -24.31
CA ALA A 218 12.26 23.47 -23.29
C ALA A 218 13.69 23.47 -23.86
N LEU A 219 14.02 22.46 -24.67
CA LEU A 219 15.34 22.34 -25.35
C LEU A 219 15.63 23.53 -26.25
N ASP A 220 14.69 23.92 -27.10
CA ASP A 220 14.83 25.08 -28.03
C ASP A 220 15.20 26.35 -27.24
N HIS A 221 14.63 26.52 -26.05
CA HIS A 221 14.98 27.64 -25.18
C HIS A 221 16.42 27.52 -24.64
N PHE A 222 16.78 26.37 -24.08
CA PHE A 222 18.09 26.20 -23.45
C PHE A 222 19.23 26.26 -24.48
N GLU A 223 19.03 25.71 -25.68
CA GLU A 223 20.02 25.80 -26.77
C GLU A 223 20.19 27.22 -27.31
N SER A 224 19.20 28.09 -27.09
CA SER A 224 19.30 29.51 -27.49
C SER A 224 20.24 30.32 -26.59
N LEU A 225 20.66 29.75 -25.43
CA LEU A 225 21.52 30.39 -24.45
C LEU A 225 22.91 29.76 -24.47
N ASP A 226 23.97 30.59 -24.28
CA ASP A 226 25.37 30.13 -24.31
C ASP A 226 26.03 30.22 -22.91
N ASP A 227 25.35 29.68 -21.89
CA ASP A 227 25.89 29.54 -20.54
C ASP A 227 25.99 28.07 -20.11
N GLY A 228 26.84 27.78 -19.10
CA GLY A 228 27.11 26.43 -18.66
C GLY A 228 25.88 25.73 -18.12
N ASP A 229 25.07 26.45 -17.35
CA ASP A 229 23.88 25.93 -16.72
C ASP A 229 22.78 25.56 -17.73
N SER A 230 22.61 26.38 -18.81
CA SER A 230 21.67 26.10 -19.89
C SER A 230 22.09 24.88 -20.71
N LYS A 231 23.40 24.64 -20.84
CA LYS A 231 23.93 23.42 -21.47
C LYS A 231 23.59 22.17 -20.64
N LEU A 232 23.60 22.27 -19.32
CA LEU A 232 23.16 21.16 -18.46
C LEU A 232 21.65 20.93 -18.54
N ASP A 233 20.85 22.00 -18.57
CA ASP A 233 19.40 21.89 -18.75
C ASP A 233 19.04 21.28 -20.13
N ALA A 234 19.76 21.65 -21.19
CA ALA A 234 19.62 21.04 -22.53
C ALA A 234 20.01 19.55 -22.52
N ALA A 235 21.10 19.18 -21.81
CA ALA A 235 21.49 17.78 -21.65
C ALA A 235 20.41 16.96 -20.95
N GLN A 236 19.76 17.51 -19.94
CA GLN A 236 18.65 16.84 -19.25
C GLN A 236 17.41 16.70 -20.16
N CYS A 237 17.11 17.68 -21.01
CA CYS A 237 16.08 17.53 -22.06
C CYS A 237 16.41 16.36 -22.98
N HIS A 238 17.65 16.29 -23.46
CA HIS A 238 18.10 15.18 -24.31
C HIS A 238 18.03 13.83 -23.59
N GLU A 239 18.38 13.77 -22.29
CA GLU A 239 18.24 12.55 -21.49
C GLU A 239 16.79 12.07 -21.48
N TYR A 240 15.84 12.94 -21.16
CA TYR A 240 14.42 12.58 -21.11
C TYR A 240 13.87 12.22 -22.50
N MET A 241 14.26 12.94 -23.56
CA MET A 241 13.91 12.57 -24.93
C MET A 241 14.47 11.19 -25.30
N GLY A 242 15.70 10.91 -24.91
CA GLY A 242 16.32 9.59 -25.08
C GLY A 242 15.54 8.47 -24.38
N GLN A 243 15.02 8.73 -23.17
CA GLN A 243 14.14 7.80 -22.45
C GLN A 243 12.81 7.57 -23.19
N VAL A 244 12.19 8.64 -23.71
CA VAL A 244 10.94 8.54 -24.50
C VAL A 244 11.18 7.70 -25.76
N TYR A 245 12.23 7.99 -26.55
CA TYR A 245 12.57 7.21 -27.73
C TYR A 245 12.92 5.76 -27.42
N PHE A 246 13.60 5.50 -26.31
CA PHE A 246 13.85 4.15 -25.82
C PHE A 246 12.56 3.39 -25.52
N ALA A 247 11.60 4.02 -24.85
CA ALA A 247 10.30 3.41 -24.53
C ALA A 247 9.47 3.12 -25.79
N GLN A 248 9.71 3.87 -26.88
CA GLN A 248 9.10 3.64 -28.20
C GLN A 248 9.89 2.66 -29.08
N ASP A 249 10.92 1.97 -28.55
CA ASP A 249 11.83 1.07 -29.27
C ASP A 249 12.63 1.77 -30.41
N GLN A 250 12.74 3.10 -30.39
CA GLN A 250 13.46 3.91 -31.36
C GLN A 250 14.93 4.09 -30.94
N TYR A 251 15.68 3.00 -30.87
CA TYR A 251 17.01 2.92 -30.27
C TYR A 251 18.06 3.83 -30.91
N ASP A 252 18.00 4.08 -32.22
CA ASP A 252 18.94 4.97 -32.88
C ASP A 252 18.75 6.42 -32.45
N LEU A 253 17.51 6.88 -32.40
CA LEU A 253 17.18 8.22 -31.90
C LEU A 253 17.53 8.35 -30.41
N ALA A 254 17.23 7.34 -29.61
CA ALA A 254 17.62 7.33 -28.20
C ALA A 254 19.14 7.49 -28.04
N LEU A 255 19.97 6.74 -28.79
CA LEU A 255 21.42 6.87 -28.73
C LEU A 255 21.91 8.22 -29.25
N GLN A 256 21.29 8.78 -30.28
CA GLN A 256 21.65 10.11 -30.80
C GLN A 256 21.53 11.17 -29.70
N HIS A 257 20.47 11.12 -28.89
CA HIS A 257 20.26 12.04 -27.79
C HIS A 257 21.18 11.75 -26.59
N LEU A 258 21.41 10.49 -26.25
CA LEU A 258 22.08 10.10 -24.99
C LEU A 258 23.61 10.07 -25.07
N GLN A 259 24.22 9.68 -26.21
CA GLN A 259 25.68 9.47 -26.30
C GLN A 259 26.55 10.69 -25.97
N PRO A 260 26.15 11.95 -26.31
CA PRO A 260 26.94 13.13 -25.98
C PRO A 260 26.96 13.50 -24.48
N ILE A 261 25.96 13.08 -23.73
CA ILE A 261 25.64 13.61 -22.41
C ILE A 261 26.66 13.19 -21.31
N PRO A 262 27.13 11.93 -21.22
CA PRO A 262 28.02 11.54 -20.13
C PRO A 262 29.28 12.39 -20.06
N ALA A 263 29.89 12.70 -21.20
CA ALA A 263 31.11 13.54 -21.24
C ALA A 263 30.84 14.98 -20.77
N LEU A 264 29.63 15.50 -20.93
CA LEU A 264 29.25 16.81 -20.39
C LEU A 264 29.12 16.76 -18.85
N TYR A 265 28.41 15.77 -18.33
CA TYR A 265 28.26 15.61 -16.88
C TYR A 265 29.61 15.36 -16.17
N GLU A 266 30.51 14.59 -16.77
CA GLU A 266 31.87 14.37 -16.23
C GLU A 266 32.70 15.66 -16.16
N ARG A 267 32.53 16.57 -17.12
CA ARG A 267 33.20 17.91 -17.10
C ARG A 267 32.73 18.78 -15.95
N GLU A 268 31.47 18.62 -15.57
CA GLU A 268 30.84 19.35 -14.46
C GLU A 268 30.96 18.59 -13.10
N ALA A 269 31.85 17.57 -13.05
CA ALA A 269 32.10 16.71 -11.90
C ALA A 269 30.85 15.99 -11.36
N SER A 270 29.87 15.72 -12.24
CA SER A 270 28.66 14.94 -11.90
C SER A 270 28.78 13.50 -12.41
N GLU A 271 29.69 12.72 -11.80
CA GLU A 271 29.96 11.33 -12.22
C GLU A 271 28.74 10.43 -12.03
N ARG A 272 27.94 10.70 -11.00
CA ARG A 272 26.68 9.98 -10.73
C ARG A 272 25.68 10.13 -11.88
N ASP A 273 25.48 11.35 -12.39
CA ASP A 273 24.52 11.61 -13.46
C ASP A 273 25.06 11.08 -14.79
N ALA A 274 26.37 11.16 -15.04
CA ALA A 274 27.00 10.50 -16.16
C ALA A 274 26.78 8.97 -16.13
N ALA A 275 26.91 8.34 -14.95
CA ALA A 275 26.67 6.90 -14.78
C ALA A 275 25.19 6.54 -15.02
N GLN A 276 24.24 7.40 -14.65
CA GLN A 276 22.81 7.19 -14.91
C GLN A 276 22.53 7.15 -16.42
N VAL A 277 23.05 8.11 -17.16
CA VAL A 277 22.88 8.11 -18.63
C VAL A 277 23.61 6.94 -19.27
N ARG A 278 24.82 6.59 -18.82
CA ARG A 278 25.53 5.37 -19.26
C ARG A 278 24.68 4.12 -19.01
N ALA A 279 24.05 3.98 -17.84
CA ALA A 279 23.18 2.83 -17.57
C ALA A 279 22.00 2.75 -18.55
N LEU A 280 21.40 3.87 -18.93
CA LEU A 280 20.35 3.91 -19.95
C LEU A 280 20.89 3.51 -21.34
N ILE A 281 22.08 3.99 -21.73
CA ILE A 281 22.77 3.53 -22.93
C ILE A 281 23.04 2.01 -22.86
N GLY A 282 23.40 1.50 -21.69
CA GLY A 282 23.55 0.07 -21.42
C GLY A 282 22.28 -0.72 -21.71
N GLN A 283 21.11 -0.20 -21.32
CA GLN A 283 19.82 -0.82 -21.63
C GLN A 283 19.56 -0.88 -23.15
N ILE A 284 19.92 0.16 -23.88
CA ILE A 284 19.78 0.16 -25.34
C ILE A 284 20.68 -0.90 -25.96
N TYR A 285 21.94 -1.04 -25.51
CA TYR A 285 22.82 -2.10 -26.01
C TYR A 285 22.30 -3.49 -25.64
N GLU A 286 21.71 -3.67 -24.47
CA GLU A 286 21.04 -4.92 -24.09
C GLU A 286 19.91 -5.27 -25.05
N ARG A 287 19.01 -4.30 -25.34
CA ARG A 287 17.90 -4.47 -26.30
C ARG A 287 18.38 -4.78 -27.73
N ARG A 288 19.54 -4.27 -28.10
CA ARG A 288 20.19 -4.57 -29.39
C ARG A 288 21.00 -5.87 -29.41
N GLY A 289 21.05 -6.61 -28.30
CA GLY A 289 21.80 -7.85 -28.19
C GLY A 289 23.31 -7.69 -28.00
N ALA A 290 23.82 -6.47 -27.81
CA ALA A 290 25.23 -6.19 -27.52
C ALA A 290 25.54 -6.42 -26.02
N LEU A 291 25.31 -7.65 -25.55
CA LEU A 291 25.24 -7.99 -24.14
C LEU A 291 26.54 -7.74 -23.36
N ASP A 292 27.70 -7.99 -23.97
CA ASP A 292 28.98 -7.75 -23.30
C ASP A 292 29.26 -6.27 -23.06
N ARG A 293 28.85 -5.43 -24.01
CA ARG A 293 28.97 -3.97 -23.89
C ARG A 293 28.01 -3.43 -22.81
N ALA A 294 26.78 -3.90 -22.81
CA ALA A 294 25.79 -3.56 -21.78
C ALA A 294 26.31 -3.97 -20.39
N ARG A 295 26.84 -5.17 -20.26
CA ARG A 295 27.42 -5.68 -19.01
C ARG A 295 28.55 -4.80 -18.46
N ALA A 296 29.50 -4.42 -19.32
CA ALA A 296 30.61 -3.59 -18.91
C ALA A 296 30.12 -2.23 -18.38
N ILE A 297 29.16 -1.59 -19.07
CA ILE A 297 28.54 -0.32 -18.66
C ILE A 297 27.81 -0.48 -17.32
N TYR A 298 27.02 -1.52 -17.12
CA TYR A 298 26.29 -1.73 -15.89
C TYR A 298 27.22 -1.97 -14.69
N LEU A 299 28.31 -2.72 -14.88
CA LEU A 299 29.30 -2.95 -13.81
C LEU A 299 29.99 -1.65 -13.38
N ASP A 300 30.28 -0.78 -14.33
CA ASP A 300 30.88 0.52 -14.06
C ASP A 300 29.89 1.43 -13.32
N ALA A 301 28.65 1.53 -13.81
CA ALA A 301 27.61 2.31 -13.18
C ALA A 301 27.29 1.87 -11.75
N SER A 302 27.22 0.53 -11.49
CA SER A 302 26.99 -0.01 -10.14
C SER A 302 28.05 0.40 -9.15
N LYS A 303 29.33 0.50 -9.55
CA LYS A 303 30.40 1.00 -8.67
C LYS A 303 30.21 2.47 -8.31
N VAL A 304 29.85 3.30 -9.28
CA VAL A 304 29.59 4.72 -9.06
C VAL A 304 28.42 4.91 -8.11
N PHE A 305 27.30 4.22 -8.35
CA PHE A 305 26.11 4.33 -7.50
C PHE A 305 26.38 3.83 -6.08
N ALA A 306 27.13 2.74 -5.91
CA ALA A 306 27.49 2.24 -4.58
C ALA A 306 28.41 3.22 -3.82
N GLN A 307 29.32 3.92 -4.50
CA GLN A 307 30.17 4.96 -3.90
C GLN A 307 29.38 6.22 -3.52
N ALA A 308 28.36 6.56 -4.30
CA ALA A 308 27.50 7.71 -4.07
C ALA A 308 26.36 7.42 -3.07
N ASP A 309 26.27 6.19 -2.50
CA ASP A 309 25.14 5.68 -1.69
C ASP A 309 23.76 5.85 -2.36
N ASP A 310 23.75 5.84 -3.72
CA ASP A 310 22.50 5.87 -4.49
C ASP A 310 21.90 4.46 -4.57
N ARG A 311 21.25 4.07 -3.46
CA ARG A 311 20.66 2.72 -3.27
C ARG A 311 19.63 2.38 -4.35
N VAL A 312 18.84 3.36 -4.79
CA VAL A 312 17.78 3.14 -5.81
C VAL A 312 18.39 2.82 -7.17
N ALA A 313 19.38 3.61 -7.60
CA ALA A 313 20.07 3.41 -8.87
C ALA A 313 20.92 2.12 -8.86
N ASP A 314 21.64 1.83 -7.76
CA ASP A 314 22.43 0.58 -7.63
C ASP A 314 21.52 -0.66 -7.69
N ALA A 315 20.38 -0.66 -6.97
CA ALA A 315 19.42 -1.76 -7.06
C ALA A 315 18.89 -1.95 -8.49
N SER A 316 18.66 -0.86 -9.22
CA SER A 316 18.16 -0.90 -10.60
C SER A 316 19.18 -1.46 -11.57
N VAL A 317 20.45 -1.06 -11.44
CA VAL A 317 21.55 -1.57 -12.27
C VAL A 317 21.87 -3.03 -11.96
N ARG A 318 21.86 -3.43 -10.68
CA ARG A 318 21.99 -4.86 -10.30
C ARG A 318 20.86 -5.71 -10.87
N PHE A 319 19.64 -5.18 -10.86
CA PHE A 319 18.52 -5.83 -11.55
C PHE A 319 18.78 -6.00 -13.06
N ALA A 320 19.28 -4.95 -13.73
CA ALA A 320 19.63 -5.01 -15.14
C ALA A 320 20.73 -6.06 -15.40
N LEU A 321 21.78 -6.11 -14.56
CA LEU A 321 22.82 -7.15 -14.61
C LEU A 321 22.22 -8.55 -14.45
N GLY A 322 21.34 -8.73 -13.45
CA GLY A 322 20.68 -10.01 -13.23
C GLY A 322 19.85 -10.46 -14.43
N ARG A 323 19.07 -9.56 -15.02
CA ARG A 323 18.28 -9.83 -16.22
C ARG A 323 19.16 -10.14 -17.45
N LEU A 324 20.24 -9.41 -17.60
CA LEU A 324 21.22 -9.66 -18.66
C LEU A 324 21.87 -11.04 -18.51
N GLU A 325 22.32 -11.43 -17.32
CA GLU A 325 22.90 -12.75 -17.09
C GLU A 325 21.86 -13.88 -17.27
N LEU A 326 20.57 -13.62 -16.96
CA LEU A 326 19.46 -14.53 -17.28
C LEU A 326 19.35 -14.78 -18.79
N SER A 327 19.44 -13.73 -19.61
CA SER A 327 19.37 -13.85 -21.08
C SER A 327 20.55 -14.66 -21.64
N ARG A 328 21.69 -14.65 -20.93
CA ARG A 328 22.90 -15.43 -21.27
C ARG A 328 22.87 -16.85 -20.69
N ASN A 329 21.82 -17.21 -19.93
CA ASN A 329 21.71 -18.48 -19.19
C ASN A 329 22.80 -18.69 -18.12
N HIS A 330 23.39 -17.61 -17.60
CA HIS A 330 24.34 -17.61 -16.49
C HIS A 330 23.61 -17.49 -15.17
N TYR A 331 22.84 -18.50 -14.77
CA TYR A 331 21.87 -18.42 -13.70
C TYR A 331 22.48 -18.16 -12.32
N ASP A 332 23.71 -18.61 -12.03
CA ASP A 332 24.35 -18.35 -10.72
C ASP A 332 24.73 -16.88 -10.57
N ALA A 333 25.28 -16.27 -11.61
CA ALA A 333 25.56 -14.83 -11.62
C ALA A 333 24.24 -14.00 -11.57
N ALA A 334 23.24 -14.44 -12.34
CA ALA A 334 21.91 -13.80 -12.33
C ALA A 334 21.28 -13.82 -10.94
N GLU A 335 21.32 -14.98 -10.27
CA GLU A 335 20.79 -15.14 -8.90
C GLU A 335 21.47 -14.17 -7.93
N SER A 336 22.80 -14.04 -7.96
CA SER A 336 23.54 -13.14 -7.09
C SER A 336 23.10 -11.69 -7.25
N TYR A 337 23.09 -11.19 -8.49
CA TYR A 337 22.68 -9.80 -8.76
C TYR A 337 21.21 -9.52 -8.42
N LEU A 338 20.31 -10.45 -8.73
CA LEU A 338 18.89 -10.30 -8.44
C LEU A 338 18.64 -10.31 -6.93
N LYS A 339 19.31 -11.20 -6.19
CA LYS A 339 19.20 -11.27 -4.73
C LYS A 339 19.70 -9.99 -4.06
N GLU A 340 20.84 -9.44 -4.52
CA GLU A 340 21.37 -8.18 -4.03
C GLU A 340 20.44 -7.01 -4.35
N SER A 341 19.89 -6.95 -5.57
CA SER A 341 18.91 -5.93 -5.96
C SER A 341 17.67 -6.00 -5.08
N ILE A 342 17.13 -7.19 -4.81
CA ILE A 342 15.97 -7.38 -3.93
C ILE A 342 16.31 -6.95 -2.50
N LYS A 343 17.49 -7.34 -1.97
CA LYS A 343 17.90 -6.94 -0.63
C LYS A 343 17.92 -5.41 -0.47
N ILE A 344 18.58 -4.70 -1.37
CA ILE A 344 18.63 -3.23 -1.34
C ILE A 344 17.21 -2.65 -1.44
N THR A 345 16.35 -3.23 -2.29
CA THR A 345 14.95 -2.82 -2.45
C THR A 345 14.16 -2.96 -1.15
N GLU A 346 14.34 -4.08 -0.44
CA GLU A 346 13.67 -4.32 0.84
C GLU A 346 14.19 -3.38 1.94
N ASP A 347 15.50 -3.11 1.96
CA ASP A 347 16.08 -2.14 2.88
C ASP A 347 15.52 -0.73 2.66
N ILE A 348 15.38 -0.28 1.39
CA ILE A 348 14.72 1.00 1.05
C ILE A 348 13.27 0.99 1.52
N ARG A 349 12.54 -0.08 1.21
CA ARG A 349 11.13 -0.21 1.56
C ARG A 349 10.89 -0.19 3.06
N HIS A 350 11.77 -0.83 3.83
CA HIS A 350 11.71 -0.81 5.28
C HIS A 350 11.86 0.62 5.85
N ASP A 351 12.64 1.45 5.18
CA ASP A 351 12.84 2.86 5.55
C ASP A 351 11.62 3.74 5.21
N LEU A 352 10.72 3.29 4.30
CA LEU A 352 9.51 4.02 3.93
C LEU A 352 8.47 4.01 5.05
N LYS A 353 8.13 5.19 5.56
CA LYS A 353 7.16 5.38 6.65
C LYS A 353 5.70 5.48 6.16
N SER A 354 5.48 5.61 4.85
CA SER A 354 4.16 5.76 4.23
C SER A 354 3.74 4.51 3.48
N ARG A 355 2.55 4.00 3.77
CA ARG A 355 1.96 2.83 3.08
C ARG A 355 1.69 3.08 1.61
N LEU A 356 1.22 4.29 1.28
CA LEU A 356 0.94 4.67 -0.10
C LEU A 356 2.22 4.61 -0.93
N PHE A 357 3.31 5.18 -0.41
CA PHE A 357 4.61 5.14 -1.07
C PHE A 357 5.20 3.73 -1.08
N ALA A 358 5.06 2.97 0.00
CA ALA A 358 5.50 1.58 0.04
C ALA A 358 4.75 0.70 -0.98
N ALA A 359 3.44 0.91 -1.15
CA ALA A 359 2.64 0.20 -2.15
C ALA A 359 3.00 0.61 -3.59
N ALA A 360 3.15 1.90 -3.87
CA ALA A 360 3.57 2.40 -5.18
C ALA A 360 5.00 1.92 -5.51
N PHE A 361 5.91 1.96 -4.56
CA PHE A 361 7.27 1.46 -4.71
C PHE A 361 7.30 -0.05 -4.97
N SER A 362 6.51 -0.84 -4.23
CA SER A 362 6.42 -2.31 -4.41
C SER A 362 5.90 -2.67 -5.80
N ALA A 363 4.92 -1.94 -6.32
CA ALA A 363 4.41 -2.14 -7.67
C ALA A 363 5.50 -1.91 -8.73
N ASN A 364 6.31 -0.85 -8.56
CA ASN A 364 7.39 -0.51 -9.49
C ASN A 364 8.56 -1.51 -9.48
N VAL A 365 8.74 -2.25 -8.38
CA VAL A 365 9.87 -3.20 -8.24
C VAL A 365 9.47 -4.67 -8.37
N HIS A 366 8.19 -4.96 -8.61
CA HIS A 366 7.68 -6.33 -8.75
C HIS A 366 8.46 -7.15 -9.80
N GLU A 367 8.95 -6.53 -10.88
CA GLU A 367 9.74 -7.21 -11.92
C GLU A 367 11.04 -7.84 -11.39
N ARG A 368 11.60 -7.33 -10.28
CA ARG A 368 12.80 -7.89 -9.65
C ARG A 368 12.53 -9.27 -9.06
N TYR A 369 11.39 -9.40 -8.36
CA TYR A 369 10.94 -10.68 -7.83
C TYR A 369 10.58 -11.66 -8.96
N GLU A 370 9.90 -11.17 -10.00
CA GLU A 370 9.58 -11.98 -11.18
C GLU A 370 10.84 -12.57 -11.82
N ALA A 371 11.85 -11.74 -12.05
CA ALA A 371 13.12 -12.19 -12.62
C ALA A 371 13.84 -13.19 -11.69
N TYR A 372 13.80 -12.97 -10.38
CA TYR A 372 14.41 -13.84 -9.39
C TYR A 372 13.71 -15.21 -9.32
N ILE A 373 12.38 -15.20 -9.25
CA ILE A 373 11.57 -16.43 -9.29
C ILE A 373 11.84 -17.20 -10.59
N TYR A 374 11.83 -16.49 -11.72
CA TYR A 374 12.16 -17.11 -13.00
C TYR A 374 13.56 -17.72 -13.00
N CYS A 375 14.57 -17.04 -12.44
CA CYS A 375 15.94 -17.55 -12.29
C CYS A 375 15.98 -18.83 -11.47
N LEU A 376 15.37 -18.84 -10.28
CA LEU A 376 15.30 -20.01 -9.40
C LEU A 376 14.63 -21.20 -10.09
N MET A 377 13.53 -20.94 -10.79
CA MET A 377 12.80 -21.99 -11.52
C MET A 377 13.60 -22.54 -12.72
N ARG A 378 14.36 -21.71 -13.42
CA ARG A 378 15.28 -22.19 -14.48
C ARG A 378 16.43 -23.03 -13.92
N LYS A 379 16.92 -22.74 -12.72
CA LYS A 379 17.88 -23.57 -11.99
C LYS A 379 17.24 -24.87 -11.51
N HIS A 380 16.02 -24.80 -10.96
CA HIS A 380 15.23 -25.96 -10.55
C HIS A 380 14.99 -26.93 -11.73
N ASP A 381 14.60 -26.44 -12.90
CA ASP A 381 14.42 -27.25 -14.11
C ASP A 381 15.68 -28.06 -14.47
N ARG A 382 16.90 -27.53 -14.17
CA ARG A 382 18.17 -28.19 -14.40
C ARG A 382 18.56 -29.20 -13.31
N ASN A 383 18.23 -28.88 -12.07
CA ASN A 383 18.54 -29.72 -10.92
C ASN A 383 17.43 -29.60 -9.84
N PRO A 384 16.36 -30.39 -9.96
CA PRO A 384 15.24 -30.36 -9.00
C PRO A 384 15.63 -30.73 -7.55
N ALA A 385 16.74 -31.44 -7.37
CA ALA A 385 17.18 -31.89 -6.04
C ALA A 385 17.67 -30.75 -5.14
N GLN A 386 17.88 -29.54 -5.67
CA GLN A 386 18.30 -28.38 -4.89
C GLN A 386 17.19 -27.73 -4.07
N GLY A 387 15.93 -28.10 -4.28
CA GLY A 387 14.79 -27.53 -3.53
C GLY A 387 14.53 -26.06 -3.81
N LEU A 388 14.94 -25.55 -4.99
CA LEU A 388 14.81 -24.11 -5.34
C LEU A 388 13.37 -23.68 -5.57
N GLU A 389 12.45 -24.63 -5.78
CA GLU A 389 11.00 -24.36 -5.83
C GLU A 389 10.46 -23.78 -4.51
N ARG A 390 11.10 -24.12 -3.38
CA ARG A 390 10.76 -23.57 -2.07
C ARG A 390 11.21 -22.12 -1.93
N GLN A 391 12.43 -21.82 -2.35
CA GLN A 391 12.95 -20.45 -2.36
C GLN A 391 12.15 -19.57 -3.34
N ALA A 392 11.72 -20.11 -4.48
CA ALA A 392 10.89 -19.42 -5.44
C ALA A 392 9.48 -19.11 -4.87
N PHE A 393 8.91 -20.03 -4.10
CA PHE A 393 7.67 -19.80 -3.35
C PHE A 393 7.85 -18.68 -2.31
N GLU A 394 8.91 -18.73 -1.50
CA GLU A 394 9.20 -17.68 -0.50
C GLU A 394 9.40 -16.32 -1.15
N ALA A 395 10.06 -16.26 -2.32
CA ALA A 395 10.18 -15.04 -3.10
C ALA A 395 8.81 -14.55 -3.64
N SER A 396 7.90 -15.47 -3.99
CA SER A 396 6.52 -15.15 -4.39
C SER A 396 5.72 -14.55 -3.22
N GLU A 397 5.82 -15.14 -2.03
CA GLU A 397 5.20 -14.59 -0.82
C GLU A 397 5.77 -13.20 -0.46
N LEU A 398 7.10 -13.01 -0.62
CA LEU A 398 7.74 -11.70 -0.45
C LEU A 398 7.23 -10.65 -1.44
N ALA A 399 6.88 -11.04 -2.66
CA ALA A 399 6.38 -10.13 -3.68
C ALA A 399 4.91 -9.74 -3.50
N ARG A 400 4.18 -10.36 -2.52
CA ARG A 400 2.71 -10.27 -2.42
C ARG A 400 2.23 -9.53 -1.19
N ALA A 401 1.11 -8.83 -1.35
CA ALA A 401 0.21 -8.35 -0.29
C ALA A 401 0.91 -7.81 0.97
N ARG A 402 2.13 -7.27 0.81
CA ARG A 402 2.96 -6.82 1.91
C ARG A 402 2.36 -5.68 2.69
N SER A 403 1.74 -4.73 2.00
CA SER A 403 1.09 -3.62 2.69
C SER A 403 -0.07 -4.11 3.57
N LEU A 404 -0.80 -5.16 3.15
CA LEU A 404 -1.80 -5.78 4.02
C LEU A 404 -1.15 -6.56 5.18
N ALA A 405 -0.04 -7.26 4.96
CA ALA A 405 0.69 -7.95 6.03
C ALA A 405 1.22 -6.98 7.09
N GLU A 406 1.74 -5.84 6.68
CA GLU A 406 2.16 -4.77 7.59
C GLU A 406 0.99 -4.18 8.37
N LEU A 407 -0.14 -3.96 7.68
CA LEU A 407 -1.39 -3.51 8.29
C LEU A 407 -1.91 -4.46 9.38
N LEU A 408 -1.92 -5.76 9.10
CA LEU A 408 -2.39 -6.77 10.05
C LEU A 408 -1.43 -6.92 11.23
N ARG A 409 -0.12 -6.86 10.99
CA ARG A 409 0.87 -6.92 12.06
C ARG A 409 0.73 -5.74 13.03
N ASP A 410 0.42 -4.57 12.54
CA ASP A 410 0.13 -3.41 13.37
C ASP A 410 -1.05 -3.69 14.33
N THR A 411 -1.92 -4.63 13.99
CA THR A 411 -2.99 -5.12 14.86
C THR A 411 -2.54 -6.20 15.86
N GLN A 412 -1.42 -6.90 15.58
CA GLN A 412 -0.96 -8.04 16.37
C GLN A 412 0.01 -7.73 17.52
N THR A 413 0.52 -6.51 17.65
CA THR A 413 1.59 -6.15 18.61
C THR A 413 1.21 -6.36 20.10
N LYS A 414 0.30 -7.27 20.40
CA LYS A 414 -0.11 -7.61 21.78
C LYS A 414 0.88 -8.45 22.57
N VAL A 415 1.93 -9.00 21.94
CA VAL A 415 2.85 -9.92 22.64
C VAL A 415 4.31 -9.58 22.27
N ILE A 416 4.75 -8.42 22.69
CA ILE A 416 6.18 -8.20 22.86
C ILE A 416 6.48 -8.59 24.29
N ASP A 417 7.08 -9.77 24.49
CA ASP A 417 7.47 -10.25 25.82
C ASP A 417 8.26 -9.18 26.58
N GLY A 418 7.69 -8.64 27.65
CA GLY A 418 8.32 -7.68 28.56
C GLY A 418 8.10 -6.19 28.24
N ALA A 419 7.37 -5.81 27.20
CA ALA A 419 7.01 -4.40 26.95
C ALA A 419 5.65 -4.03 27.56
N ASP A 420 5.49 -2.77 27.98
CA ASP A 420 4.22 -2.27 28.52
C ASP A 420 3.13 -2.28 27.43
N PRO A 421 2.02 -3.01 27.63
CA PRO A 421 0.91 -3.06 26.66
C PRO A 421 0.32 -1.67 26.33
N ASN A 422 0.37 -0.72 27.26
CA ASN A 422 -0.14 0.64 27.03
C ASN A 422 0.77 1.41 26.08
N LEU A 423 2.10 1.27 26.18
CA LEU A 423 3.04 1.89 25.26
C LEU A 423 2.91 1.32 23.85
N ILE A 424 2.69 0.01 23.74
CA ILE A 424 2.44 -0.65 22.45
C ILE A 424 1.17 -0.11 21.79
N GLU A 425 0.08 0.03 22.55
CA GLU A 425 -1.18 0.57 22.03
C GLU A 425 -1.06 2.08 21.69
N GLN A 426 -0.30 2.84 22.46
CA GLN A 426 0.01 4.24 22.14
C GLN A 426 0.83 4.36 20.86
N GLU A 427 1.90 3.57 20.70
CA GLU A 427 2.72 3.54 19.49
C GLU A 427 1.87 3.23 18.26
N ARG A 428 1.02 2.21 18.36
CA ARG A 428 0.11 1.81 17.30
C ARG A 428 -0.88 2.92 16.92
N THR A 429 -1.48 3.54 17.91
CA THR A 429 -2.45 4.63 17.69
C THR A 429 -1.76 5.80 16.98
N LEU A 430 -0.61 6.22 17.48
CA LEU A 430 0.15 7.32 16.90
C LEU A 430 0.59 7.01 15.47
N ARG A 431 1.06 5.81 15.19
CA ARG A 431 1.46 5.37 13.85
C ARG A 431 0.26 5.39 12.89
N LYS A 432 -0.90 4.89 13.34
CA LYS A 432 -2.13 4.93 12.54
C LYS A 432 -2.56 6.38 12.24
N GLU A 433 -2.54 7.26 13.23
CA GLU A 433 -2.88 8.67 13.05
C GLU A 433 -1.91 9.38 12.11
N ILE A 434 -0.61 9.12 12.23
CA ILE A 434 0.41 9.62 11.30
C ILE A 434 0.06 9.17 9.88
N GLN A 435 -0.24 7.89 9.68
CA GLN A 435 -0.56 7.33 8.36
C GLN A 435 -1.78 8.02 7.72
N ILE A 436 -2.86 8.18 8.48
CA ILE A 436 -4.08 8.86 8.01
C ILE A 436 -3.76 10.31 7.59
N LYS A 437 -2.97 11.01 8.40
CA LYS A 437 -2.61 12.40 8.10
C LYS A 437 -1.72 12.51 6.87
N VAL A 438 -0.83 11.57 6.66
CA VAL A 438 -0.02 11.46 5.43
C VAL A 438 -0.89 11.27 4.19
N GLU A 439 -1.80 10.31 4.23
CA GLU A 439 -2.71 10.04 3.12
C GLU A 439 -3.60 11.27 2.82
N GLN A 440 -4.07 11.96 3.86
CA GLN A 440 -4.80 13.22 3.72
C GLN A 440 -3.92 14.31 3.07
N THR A 441 -2.65 14.40 3.43
CA THR A 441 -1.71 15.36 2.84
C THR A 441 -1.51 15.08 1.35
N VAL A 442 -1.26 13.83 0.98
CA VAL A 442 -1.08 13.41 -0.42
C VAL A 442 -2.36 13.63 -1.24
N ALA A 443 -3.52 13.29 -0.70
CA ALA A 443 -4.80 13.50 -1.36
C ALA A 443 -5.11 15.00 -1.53
N LEU A 444 -4.77 15.82 -0.54
CA LEU A 444 -4.93 17.27 -0.60
C LEU A 444 -4.06 17.88 -1.70
N MET A 445 -2.80 17.40 -1.82
CA MET A 445 -1.85 17.86 -2.84
C MET A 445 -2.25 17.47 -4.27
N ALA A 446 -3.09 16.46 -4.44
CA ALA A 446 -3.64 16.05 -5.74
C ALA A 446 -4.75 16.98 -6.26
N GLY A 447 -5.20 17.97 -5.48
CA GLY A 447 -6.26 18.92 -5.84
C GLY A 447 -5.88 20.37 -5.59
N ASP A 448 -6.84 21.27 -5.74
CA ASP A 448 -6.70 22.65 -5.29
C ASP A 448 -6.82 22.69 -3.77
N TYR A 449 -5.78 23.14 -3.09
CA TYR A 449 -5.79 23.26 -1.63
C TYR A 449 -5.45 24.67 -1.17
N LYS A 450 -5.92 25.00 0.04
CA LYS A 450 -5.53 26.23 0.74
C LYS A 450 -4.35 25.92 1.64
N LYS A 451 -3.41 26.84 1.75
CA LYS A 451 -2.23 26.76 2.63
C LYS A 451 -2.59 26.34 4.06
N ASP A 452 -3.64 26.95 4.62
CA ASP A 452 -4.07 26.65 5.99
C ASP A 452 -4.41 25.16 6.19
N GLN A 453 -5.01 24.50 5.19
CA GLN A 453 -5.34 23.07 5.24
C GLN A 453 -4.09 22.20 5.29
N LEU A 454 -3.07 22.56 4.50
CA LEU A 454 -1.81 21.82 4.48
C LEU A 454 -1.01 22.05 5.77
N ASN A 455 -1.04 23.29 6.29
CA ASN A 455 -0.40 23.66 7.55
C ASN A 455 -0.98 22.93 8.75
N ASP A 456 -2.30 22.85 8.83
CA ASP A 456 -2.98 22.12 9.92
C ASP A 456 -2.59 20.64 9.91
N LEU A 457 -2.53 20.03 8.72
CA LEU A 457 -2.08 18.66 8.57
C LEU A 457 -0.62 18.48 8.97
N GLU A 458 0.28 19.35 8.51
CA GLU A 458 1.71 19.28 8.83
C GLU A 458 2.00 19.54 10.30
N THR A 459 1.33 20.51 10.91
CA THR A 459 1.43 20.76 12.35
C THR A 459 1.02 19.53 13.15
N THR A 460 -0.10 18.91 12.76
CA THR A 460 -0.60 17.69 13.38
C THR A 460 0.40 16.54 13.17
N LEU A 461 0.91 16.37 11.96
CA LEU A 461 1.92 15.35 11.63
C LEU A 461 3.19 15.50 12.45
N THR A 462 3.69 16.72 12.58
CA THR A 462 4.90 17.01 13.38
C THR A 462 4.69 16.63 14.84
N GLN A 463 3.56 17.01 15.43
CA GLN A 463 3.23 16.66 16.81
C GLN A 463 3.10 15.14 17.00
N LEU A 464 2.42 14.45 16.10
CA LEU A 464 2.24 13.01 16.15
C LEU A 464 3.58 12.26 15.99
N ARG A 465 4.48 12.73 15.12
CA ARG A 465 5.82 12.15 14.93
C ARG A 465 6.69 12.31 16.18
N GLU A 466 6.67 13.47 16.81
CA GLU A 466 7.42 13.68 18.07
C GLU A 466 6.89 12.77 19.19
N GLN A 467 5.57 12.66 19.34
CA GLN A 467 4.98 11.76 20.31
C GLN A 467 5.34 10.29 20.01
N HIS A 468 5.27 9.88 18.74
CA HIS A 468 5.64 8.54 18.31
C HIS A 468 7.11 8.23 18.61
N LYS A 469 8.02 9.16 18.32
CA LYS A 469 9.45 9.04 18.61
C LYS A 469 9.72 8.82 20.11
N LEU A 470 9.02 9.55 20.98
CA LEU A 470 9.14 9.38 22.44
C LEU A 470 8.65 7.99 22.88
N VAL A 471 7.51 7.53 22.38
CA VAL A 471 6.94 6.23 22.73
C VAL A 471 7.83 5.08 22.22
N VAL A 472 8.33 5.18 20.98
CA VAL A 472 9.26 4.19 20.42
C VAL A 472 10.57 4.15 21.22
N GLY A 473 11.13 5.31 21.59
CA GLY A 473 12.32 5.38 22.42
C GLY A 473 12.14 4.71 23.78
N GLU A 474 10.95 4.78 24.38
CA GLU A 474 10.64 4.09 25.63
C GLU A 474 10.48 2.58 25.43
N LEU A 475 9.83 2.15 24.33
CA LEU A 475 9.72 0.73 23.98
C LEU A 475 11.08 0.08 23.70
N GLN A 476 11.98 0.79 22.99
CA GLN A 476 13.35 0.32 22.74
C GLN A 476 14.18 0.17 24.01
N LYS A 477 14.01 1.06 25.00
CA LYS A 477 14.65 0.93 26.32
C LYS A 477 14.18 -0.32 27.07
N GLN A 478 12.87 -0.62 27.00
CA GLN A 478 12.28 -1.80 27.64
C GLN A 478 12.64 -3.10 26.91
N ASN A 479 12.74 -3.05 25.56
CA ASN A 479 13.11 -4.20 24.75
C ASN A 479 14.08 -3.80 23.63
N PRO A 480 15.40 -4.03 23.78
CA PRO A 480 16.40 -3.71 22.75
C PRO A 480 16.21 -4.45 21.42
N ARG A 481 15.39 -5.50 21.38
CA ARG A 481 15.05 -6.24 20.16
C ARG A 481 13.76 -5.75 19.50
N TYR A 482 13.18 -4.66 19.98
CA TYR A 482 11.90 -4.11 19.46
C TYR A 482 11.91 -3.92 17.94
N ASP A 483 13.01 -3.42 17.39
CA ASP A 483 13.12 -3.20 15.93
C ASP A 483 13.25 -4.52 15.15
N GLN A 484 13.87 -5.55 15.72
CA GLN A 484 13.98 -6.86 15.08
C GLN A 484 12.62 -7.60 15.00
N ILE A 485 11.71 -7.33 15.93
CA ILE A 485 10.35 -7.90 15.95
C ILE A 485 9.47 -7.27 14.84
N LYS A 486 9.86 -6.12 14.33
CA LYS A 486 9.16 -5.41 13.23
C LYS A 486 9.39 -6.02 11.84
N GLU A 487 10.33 -6.93 11.67
CA GLU A 487 10.56 -7.56 10.36
C GLU A 487 9.37 -8.44 9.96
N THR A 488 8.85 -8.19 8.74
CA THR A 488 7.77 -8.99 8.14
C THR A 488 8.35 -10.35 7.74
N SER A 489 8.18 -11.37 8.56
CA SER A 489 8.51 -12.73 8.16
C SER A 489 7.40 -13.29 7.27
N THR A 490 7.69 -13.52 6.01
CA THR A 490 6.87 -14.37 5.14
C THR A 490 6.99 -15.83 5.58
N TYR A 491 5.91 -16.58 5.38
CA TYR A 491 5.90 -18.00 5.73
C TYR A 491 6.77 -18.79 4.74
N SER A 492 7.67 -19.58 5.28
CA SER A 492 8.34 -20.64 4.52
C SER A 492 7.35 -21.74 4.14
N VAL A 493 7.71 -22.57 3.17
CA VAL A 493 6.91 -23.76 2.81
C VAL A 493 6.61 -24.62 4.02
N GLN A 494 7.59 -24.81 4.93
CA GLN A 494 7.39 -25.57 6.15
C GLN A 494 6.33 -24.95 7.06
N GLN A 495 6.37 -23.65 7.29
CA GLN A 495 5.36 -22.93 8.07
C GLN A 495 3.97 -23.03 7.45
N VAL A 496 3.89 -22.95 6.10
CA VAL A 496 2.62 -23.16 5.39
C VAL A 496 2.10 -24.57 5.61
N GLN A 497 2.95 -25.59 5.54
CA GLN A 497 2.59 -26.99 5.78
C GLN A 497 2.14 -27.24 7.20
N GLU A 498 2.76 -26.59 8.18
CA GLU A 498 2.46 -26.75 9.61
C GLU A 498 1.23 -25.95 10.06
N SER A 499 1.01 -24.72 9.48
CA SER A 499 0.01 -23.78 10.00
C SER A 499 -1.17 -23.56 9.08
N ILE A 500 -1.06 -23.85 7.77
CA ILE A 500 -2.10 -23.59 6.77
C ILE A 500 -2.68 -24.91 6.24
N VAL A 501 -1.82 -25.85 5.85
CA VAL A 501 -2.19 -27.13 5.26
C VAL A 501 -2.02 -28.25 6.29
N GLU A 502 -2.69 -28.09 7.43
CA GLU A 502 -2.51 -28.96 8.63
C GLU A 502 -3.06 -30.40 8.45
N ASP A 503 -3.89 -30.62 7.44
CA ASP A 503 -4.56 -31.90 7.17
C ASP A 503 -4.37 -32.36 5.70
N ASP A 504 -4.62 -33.64 5.48
CA ASP A 504 -4.51 -34.23 4.15
C ASP A 504 -5.68 -33.87 3.20
N GLN A 505 -6.71 -33.20 3.74
CA GLN A 505 -7.87 -32.74 2.98
C GLN A 505 -7.70 -31.32 2.43
N THR A 506 -6.62 -30.64 2.76
CA THR A 506 -6.36 -29.26 2.34
C THR A 506 -5.16 -29.22 1.38
N MET A 507 -5.29 -28.45 0.30
CA MET A 507 -4.20 -28.14 -0.62
C MET A 507 -4.19 -26.64 -0.87
N LEU A 508 -3.01 -26.04 -0.80
CA LEU A 508 -2.80 -24.64 -1.20
C LEU A 508 -2.31 -24.60 -2.65
N LEU A 509 -2.97 -23.77 -3.46
CA LEU A 509 -2.59 -23.45 -4.82
C LEU A 509 -2.16 -21.99 -4.88
N GLU A 510 -0.88 -21.73 -5.02
CA GLU A 510 -0.36 -20.38 -5.17
C GLU A 510 0.08 -20.15 -6.61
N TYR A 511 -0.52 -19.14 -7.25
CA TYR A 511 -0.23 -18.73 -8.62
C TYR A 511 0.73 -17.56 -8.64
N PHE A 512 1.66 -17.57 -9.55
CA PHE A 512 2.53 -16.44 -9.86
C PHE A 512 2.55 -16.22 -11.37
N LEU A 513 2.04 -15.06 -11.82
CA LEU A 513 1.94 -14.72 -13.24
C LEU A 513 3.14 -13.86 -13.67
N GLY A 514 4.00 -14.39 -14.53
CA GLY A 514 5.18 -13.70 -15.01
C GLY A 514 5.18 -13.49 -16.53
N LYS A 515 5.88 -12.46 -16.99
CA LYS A 515 6.05 -12.12 -18.43
C LYS A 515 6.77 -13.22 -19.20
N ASN A 516 7.72 -13.91 -18.55
CA ASN A 516 8.51 -14.97 -19.17
C ASN A 516 7.89 -16.36 -19.01
N ALA A 517 7.35 -16.64 -17.85
CA ALA A 517 6.64 -17.87 -17.51
C ALA A 517 5.85 -17.62 -16.22
N SER A 518 4.71 -18.28 -16.09
CA SER A 518 3.93 -18.30 -14.87
C SER A 518 4.07 -19.66 -14.18
N TYR A 519 3.77 -19.71 -12.90
CA TYR A 519 3.90 -20.92 -12.09
C TYR A 519 2.70 -21.08 -11.16
N VAL A 520 2.44 -22.35 -10.78
CA VAL A 520 1.55 -22.65 -9.65
C VAL A 520 2.24 -23.66 -8.75
N TRP A 521 2.34 -23.32 -7.47
CA TRP A 521 2.75 -24.23 -6.42
C TRP A 521 1.51 -24.93 -5.86
N ALA A 522 1.57 -26.27 -5.79
CA ALA A 522 0.57 -27.10 -5.12
C ALA A 522 1.21 -27.64 -3.84
N ILE A 523 0.81 -27.08 -2.70
CA ILE A 523 1.37 -27.41 -1.40
C ILE A 523 0.37 -28.25 -0.61
N LYS A 524 0.80 -29.42 -0.17
CA LYS A 524 0.12 -30.32 0.75
C LYS A 524 0.94 -30.43 2.04
N ARG A 525 0.36 -31.05 3.06
CA ARG A 525 0.98 -31.23 4.37
C ARG A 525 2.43 -31.73 4.30
N ASN A 526 2.74 -32.68 3.42
CA ASN A 526 4.06 -33.32 3.34
C ASN A 526 4.67 -33.24 1.93
N ASP A 527 4.08 -32.50 1.00
CA ASP A 527 4.52 -32.44 -0.40
C ASP A 527 4.38 -31.02 -0.94
N ILE A 528 5.30 -30.66 -1.83
CA ILE A 528 5.24 -29.45 -2.64
C ILE A 528 5.57 -29.81 -4.07
N LYS A 529 4.74 -29.35 -4.99
CA LYS A 529 4.99 -29.47 -6.43
C LYS A 529 4.79 -28.12 -7.09
N VAL A 530 5.62 -27.82 -8.07
CA VAL A 530 5.47 -26.62 -8.87
C VAL A 530 5.20 -27.03 -10.32
N PHE A 531 4.30 -26.28 -10.96
CA PHE A 531 3.92 -26.50 -12.35
C PHE A 531 4.08 -25.21 -13.13
N LYS A 532 4.66 -25.33 -14.31
CA LYS A 532 4.80 -24.21 -15.24
C LYS A 532 3.48 -23.98 -15.96
N LEU A 533 3.09 -22.70 -16.06
CA LEU A 533 1.90 -22.21 -16.74
C LEU A 533 2.30 -21.36 -17.96
N PRO A 534 1.35 -21.03 -18.85
CA PRO A 534 1.54 -20.02 -19.90
C PRO A 534 1.94 -18.67 -19.33
N LYS A 535 2.39 -17.75 -20.17
CA LYS A 535 2.75 -16.39 -19.78
C LYS A 535 1.55 -15.61 -19.25
N ALA A 536 1.82 -14.59 -18.43
CA ALA A 536 0.81 -13.73 -17.85
C ALA A 536 -0.16 -13.18 -18.92
N ASP A 537 0.35 -12.61 -20.02
CA ASP A 537 -0.48 -11.99 -21.06
C ASP A 537 -1.46 -12.97 -21.71
N GLU A 538 -1.06 -14.24 -21.86
CA GLU A 538 -1.92 -15.28 -22.42
C GLU A 538 -3.05 -15.64 -21.45
N ILE A 539 -2.74 -15.71 -20.16
CA ILE A 539 -3.73 -15.99 -19.10
C ILE A 539 -4.65 -14.79 -18.95
N ASP A 540 -4.12 -13.58 -18.84
CA ASP A 540 -4.89 -12.34 -18.68
C ASP A 540 -5.86 -12.11 -19.84
N GLY A 541 -5.41 -12.33 -21.08
CA GLY A 541 -6.28 -12.25 -22.25
C GLY A 541 -7.47 -13.22 -22.18
N LYS A 542 -7.24 -14.44 -21.66
CA LYS A 542 -8.30 -15.43 -21.50
C LYS A 542 -9.23 -15.12 -20.33
N VAL A 543 -8.67 -14.61 -19.22
CA VAL A 543 -9.43 -14.17 -18.05
C VAL A 543 -10.39 -13.06 -18.40
N ARG A 544 -9.96 -12.03 -19.16
CA ARG A 544 -10.84 -10.94 -19.62
C ARG A 544 -12.05 -11.46 -20.37
N VAL A 545 -11.84 -12.35 -21.34
CA VAL A 545 -12.94 -12.94 -22.10
C VAL A 545 -13.92 -13.70 -21.19
N VAL A 546 -13.42 -14.46 -20.23
CA VAL A 546 -14.26 -15.21 -19.28
C VAL A 546 -15.02 -14.26 -18.36
N TYR A 547 -14.35 -13.23 -17.83
CA TYR A 547 -14.94 -12.26 -16.94
C TYR A 547 -16.05 -11.44 -17.63
N ASP A 548 -15.81 -10.98 -18.84
CA ASP A 548 -16.78 -10.21 -19.63
C ASP A 548 -18.04 -11.02 -19.90
N LEU A 549 -17.89 -12.32 -20.20
CA LEU A 549 -19.02 -13.23 -20.40
C LEU A 549 -19.78 -13.55 -19.11
N LEU A 550 -19.07 -13.68 -17.95
CA LEU A 550 -19.69 -13.91 -16.65
C LEU A 550 -20.42 -12.70 -16.10
N SER A 551 -19.86 -11.50 -16.31
CA SER A 551 -20.39 -10.23 -15.80
C SER A 551 -21.48 -9.61 -16.68
N ASN A 552 -21.82 -10.25 -17.81
CA ASN A 552 -22.85 -9.75 -18.74
C ASN A 552 -24.26 -9.90 -18.15
N ASP A 553 -24.92 -8.79 -17.90
CA ASP A 553 -26.29 -8.72 -17.34
C ASP A 553 -27.38 -9.31 -18.27
N LYS A 554 -27.10 -9.51 -19.57
CA LYS A 554 -28.05 -10.02 -20.58
C LYS A 554 -27.40 -11.12 -21.42
N PRO A 555 -27.25 -12.34 -20.85
CA PRO A 555 -26.74 -13.45 -21.62
C PRO A 555 -27.71 -13.83 -22.74
N ASP A 556 -27.22 -13.90 -23.98
CA ASP A 556 -27.95 -14.49 -25.12
C ASP A 556 -27.84 -16.03 -25.16
N SER A 557 -28.57 -16.69 -26.03
CA SER A 557 -28.53 -18.15 -26.14
C SER A 557 -27.15 -18.71 -26.49
N ASP A 558 -26.27 -17.91 -27.11
CA ASP A 558 -24.91 -18.28 -27.48
C ASP A 558 -23.89 -17.97 -26.37
N SER A 559 -24.24 -17.11 -25.41
CA SER A 559 -23.38 -16.69 -24.30
C SER A 559 -22.95 -17.89 -23.46
N ASP A 560 -23.84 -18.81 -23.13
CA ASP A 560 -23.51 -19.99 -22.34
C ASP A 560 -22.54 -20.93 -23.06
N ALA A 561 -22.71 -21.10 -24.39
CA ALA A 561 -21.80 -21.92 -25.18
C ALA A 561 -20.38 -21.29 -25.26
N ARG A 562 -20.29 -19.97 -25.47
CA ARG A 562 -19.05 -19.23 -25.51
C ARG A 562 -18.37 -19.24 -24.13
N LEU A 563 -19.14 -19.03 -23.07
CA LEU A 563 -18.68 -19.07 -21.69
C LEU A 563 -18.11 -20.44 -21.32
N ASN A 564 -18.85 -21.53 -21.65
CA ASN A 564 -18.39 -22.89 -21.43
C ASN A 564 -17.15 -23.27 -22.24
N LYS A 565 -16.97 -22.73 -23.43
CA LYS A 565 -15.73 -22.89 -24.20
C LYS A 565 -14.58 -22.14 -23.55
N ALA A 566 -14.77 -20.85 -23.27
CA ALA A 566 -13.72 -19.99 -22.69
C ALA A 566 -13.26 -20.50 -21.31
N SER A 567 -14.19 -20.97 -20.46
CA SER A 567 -13.86 -21.54 -19.16
C SER A 567 -13.03 -22.81 -19.24
N ARG A 568 -13.35 -23.70 -20.21
CA ARG A 568 -12.56 -24.91 -20.43
C ARG A 568 -11.13 -24.58 -20.89
N GLU A 569 -10.98 -23.57 -21.76
CA GLU A 569 -9.69 -23.12 -22.21
C GLU A 569 -8.88 -22.52 -21.05
N LEU A 570 -9.49 -21.64 -20.23
CA LEU A 570 -8.86 -21.08 -19.04
C LEU A 570 -8.49 -22.18 -18.03
N SER A 571 -9.43 -23.09 -17.71
CA SER A 571 -9.16 -24.20 -16.81
C SER A 571 -8.00 -25.07 -17.30
N LYS A 572 -7.91 -25.35 -18.61
CA LYS A 572 -6.79 -26.08 -19.20
C LYS A 572 -5.46 -25.36 -19.00
N MET A 573 -5.46 -24.03 -19.04
CA MET A 573 -4.25 -23.24 -18.83
C MET A 573 -3.78 -23.24 -17.37
N VAL A 574 -4.71 -23.03 -16.41
CA VAL A 574 -4.36 -22.77 -15.01
C VAL A 574 -4.53 -23.97 -14.08
N LEU A 575 -5.36 -24.95 -14.43
CA LEU A 575 -5.59 -26.18 -13.67
C LEU A 575 -5.15 -27.44 -14.42
N GLY A 576 -5.04 -27.39 -15.76
CA GLY A 576 -4.63 -28.54 -16.57
C GLY A 576 -3.31 -29.21 -16.13
N PRO A 577 -2.26 -28.45 -15.81
CA PRO A 577 -1.02 -29.03 -15.27
C PRO A 577 -1.19 -29.75 -13.93
N LEU A 578 -2.26 -29.47 -13.19
CA LEU A 578 -2.61 -30.07 -11.90
C LEU A 578 -3.51 -31.31 -12.05
N ALA A 579 -3.82 -31.75 -13.28
CA ALA A 579 -4.66 -32.94 -13.53
C ALA A 579 -4.10 -34.15 -12.76
N GLY A 580 -5.01 -34.92 -12.10
CA GLY A 580 -4.63 -36.05 -11.25
C GLY A 580 -3.95 -35.67 -9.92
N GLN A 581 -3.68 -34.39 -9.65
CA GLN A 581 -3.09 -33.91 -8.39
C GLN A 581 -4.12 -33.31 -7.41
N LEU A 582 -5.30 -32.90 -7.91
CA LEU A 582 -6.39 -32.31 -7.14
C LEU A 582 -7.13 -33.37 -6.33
N ASN A 583 -6.48 -33.94 -5.32
CA ASN A 583 -7.00 -35.03 -4.48
C ASN A 583 -7.20 -34.63 -3.02
N ALA A 584 -7.63 -33.38 -2.79
CA ALA A 584 -8.02 -32.83 -1.50
C ALA A 584 -9.53 -32.62 -1.42
N GLY A 585 -10.07 -32.27 -0.27
CA GLY A 585 -11.47 -31.84 -0.12
C GLY A 585 -11.63 -30.32 -0.16
N ARG A 586 -10.50 -29.59 0.03
CA ARG A 586 -10.44 -28.13 0.11
C ARG A 586 -9.24 -27.59 -0.68
N LEU A 587 -9.49 -26.54 -1.44
CA LEU A 587 -8.46 -25.80 -2.16
C LEU A 587 -8.37 -24.37 -1.60
N ILE A 588 -7.23 -24.00 -1.10
CA ILE A 588 -6.89 -22.59 -0.76
C ILE A 588 -6.20 -22.04 -2.00
N VAL A 589 -6.79 -21.00 -2.57
CA VAL A 589 -6.29 -20.36 -3.80
C VAL A 589 -5.70 -19.01 -3.46
N VAL A 590 -4.40 -18.85 -3.72
CA VAL A 590 -3.69 -17.59 -3.73
C VAL A 590 -3.53 -17.20 -5.20
N ALA A 591 -4.48 -16.42 -5.70
CA ALA A 591 -4.50 -15.97 -7.08
C ALA A 591 -3.51 -14.82 -7.30
N ASP A 592 -3.14 -14.59 -8.58
CA ASP A 592 -2.27 -13.49 -8.99
C ASP A 592 -2.82 -12.79 -10.24
N GLY A 593 -2.57 -11.48 -10.35
CA GLY A 593 -2.97 -10.68 -11.50
C GLY A 593 -4.46 -10.86 -11.83
N ALA A 594 -4.77 -11.00 -13.11
CA ALA A 594 -6.16 -11.13 -13.55
C ALA A 594 -6.91 -12.35 -12.98
N LEU A 595 -6.22 -13.38 -12.48
CA LEU A 595 -6.88 -14.54 -11.85
C LEU A 595 -7.70 -14.17 -10.62
N ASN A 596 -7.45 -13.03 -9.98
CA ASN A 596 -8.26 -12.51 -8.87
C ASN A 596 -9.71 -12.18 -9.27
N TYR A 597 -9.98 -11.97 -10.56
CA TYR A 597 -11.33 -11.70 -11.09
C TYR A 597 -12.13 -12.97 -11.40
N ILE A 598 -11.54 -14.16 -11.24
CA ILE A 598 -12.17 -15.42 -11.62
C ILE A 598 -12.64 -16.19 -10.38
N PRO A 599 -13.92 -16.60 -10.35
CA PRO A 599 -14.42 -17.50 -9.32
C PRO A 599 -13.92 -18.92 -9.59
N PHE A 600 -12.85 -19.35 -8.93
CA PHE A 600 -12.29 -20.69 -9.10
C PHE A 600 -13.32 -21.79 -8.85
N GLN A 601 -14.29 -21.59 -7.95
CA GLN A 601 -15.37 -22.55 -7.67
C GLN A 601 -16.18 -22.95 -8.90
N TRP A 602 -16.23 -22.10 -9.92
CA TRP A 602 -16.94 -22.37 -11.16
C TRP A 602 -16.06 -23.03 -12.24
N LEU A 603 -14.75 -22.87 -12.20
CA LEU A 603 -13.86 -23.45 -13.21
C LEU A 603 -14.07 -24.97 -13.32
N PRO A 604 -14.11 -25.53 -14.54
CA PRO A 604 -14.19 -26.97 -14.75
C PRO A 604 -12.97 -27.68 -14.17
N ASN A 605 -13.18 -28.73 -13.40
CA ASN A 605 -12.13 -29.64 -12.97
C ASN A 605 -11.46 -30.26 -14.21
N PRO A 606 -10.11 -30.27 -14.31
CA PRO A 606 -9.42 -30.81 -15.47
C PRO A 606 -9.67 -32.31 -15.67
N ASP A 607 -9.97 -33.08 -14.61
CA ASP A 607 -10.12 -34.53 -14.67
C ASP A 607 -11.51 -34.96 -15.20
N ASP A 608 -12.59 -34.29 -14.77
CA ASP A 608 -13.94 -34.73 -15.06
C ASP A 608 -14.89 -33.64 -15.58
N ARG A 609 -14.38 -32.43 -15.74
CA ARG A 609 -15.09 -31.25 -16.25
C ARG A 609 -16.28 -30.78 -15.41
N THR A 610 -16.46 -31.30 -14.19
CA THR A 610 -17.45 -30.74 -13.23
C THR A 610 -16.92 -29.42 -12.64
N PRO A 611 -17.78 -28.45 -12.29
CA PRO A 611 -17.32 -27.26 -11.59
C PRO A 611 -16.60 -27.64 -10.29
N LEU A 612 -15.49 -26.97 -9.96
CA LEU A 612 -14.71 -27.29 -8.77
C LEU A 612 -15.55 -27.30 -7.49
N VAL A 613 -16.55 -26.41 -7.37
CA VAL A 613 -17.47 -26.35 -6.21
C VAL A 613 -18.22 -27.66 -5.97
N ALA A 614 -18.39 -28.50 -7.00
CA ALA A 614 -19.04 -29.80 -6.83
C ALA A 614 -18.25 -30.73 -5.91
N LYS A 615 -16.92 -30.63 -5.95
CA LYS A 615 -16.02 -31.52 -5.21
C LYS A 615 -15.27 -30.82 -4.08
N TYR A 616 -14.89 -29.54 -4.25
CA TYR A 616 -13.96 -28.85 -3.38
C TYR A 616 -14.60 -27.67 -2.64
N GLU A 617 -14.21 -27.47 -1.42
CA GLU A 617 -14.37 -26.19 -0.74
C GLU A 617 -13.31 -25.24 -1.31
N ILE A 618 -13.69 -24.08 -1.82
CA ILE A 618 -12.78 -23.09 -2.38
C ILE A 618 -12.68 -21.90 -1.43
N VAL A 619 -11.45 -21.56 -1.05
CA VAL A 619 -11.12 -20.43 -0.21
C VAL A 619 -10.07 -19.59 -0.92
N ASN A 620 -10.29 -18.29 -1.02
CA ASN A 620 -9.28 -17.39 -1.54
C ASN A 620 -8.48 -16.77 -0.38
N ALA A 621 -7.19 -16.51 -0.63
CA ALA A 621 -6.33 -15.81 0.32
C ALA A 621 -5.45 -14.81 -0.43
N PRO A 622 -5.15 -13.64 0.19
CA PRO A 622 -4.22 -12.68 -0.40
C PRO A 622 -2.79 -13.24 -0.52
N SER A 623 -2.35 -13.98 0.50
CA SER A 623 -1.12 -14.79 0.54
C SER A 623 -1.26 -15.85 1.63
N ALA A 624 -0.37 -16.85 1.62
CA ALA A 624 -0.35 -17.86 2.68
C ALA A 624 0.05 -17.23 4.03
N SER A 625 1.00 -16.29 4.01
CA SER A 625 1.46 -15.56 5.21
C SER A 625 0.34 -14.75 5.86
N ILE A 626 -0.46 -14.03 5.06
CA ILE A 626 -1.61 -13.26 5.57
C ILE A 626 -2.67 -14.18 6.16
N LEU A 627 -2.96 -15.30 5.49
CA LEU A 627 -3.91 -16.27 6.04
C LEU A 627 -3.46 -16.81 7.40
N GLY A 628 -2.15 -17.05 7.57
CA GLY A 628 -1.57 -17.44 8.85
C GLY A 628 -1.74 -16.38 9.92
N GLN A 629 -1.52 -15.11 9.59
CA GLN A 629 -1.72 -13.99 10.52
C GLN A 629 -3.19 -13.87 10.95
N LEU A 630 -4.13 -13.86 10.00
CA LEU A 630 -5.57 -13.81 10.30
C LEU A 630 -6.02 -14.95 11.21
N ARG A 631 -5.42 -16.13 11.02
CA ARG A 631 -5.67 -17.33 11.83
C ARG A 631 -5.20 -17.17 13.27
N GLN A 632 -3.97 -16.68 13.48
CA GLN A 632 -3.42 -16.38 14.78
C GLN A 632 -4.23 -15.32 15.53
N GLU A 633 -4.64 -14.27 14.85
CA GLU A 633 -5.51 -13.24 15.43
C GLU A 633 -6.85 -13.80 15.90
N LYS A 634 -7.50 -14.60 15.05
CA LYS A 634 -8.79 -15.19 15.39
C LYS A 634 -8.71 -16.07 16.64
N GLN A 635 -7.64 -16.86 16.80
CA GLN A 635 -7.43 -17.73 17.96
C GLN A 635 -7.31 -16.96 19.29
N GLN A 636 -6.82 -15.72 19.26
CA GLN A 636 -6.64 -14.88 20.43
C GLN A 636 -7.90 -14.09 20.82
N ARG A 637 -8.96 -14.13 20.01
CA ARG A 637 -10.16 -13.33 20.25
C ARG A 637 -11.09 -13.99 21.27
N PRO A 638 -11.73 -13.20 22.15
CA PRO A 638 -12.77 -13.69 23.02
C PRO A 638 -14.00 -14.16 22.24
N ALA A 639 -14.77 -15.09 22.82
CA ALA A 639 -16.04 -15.53 22.25
C ALA A 639 -17.01 -14.35 22.10
N LYS A 640 -17.73 -14.31 20.99
CA LYS A 640 -18.68 -13.25 20.69
C LYS A 640 -19.99 -13.45 21.46
N SER A 641 -20.57 -12.37 21.95
CA SER A 641 -21.82 -12.39 22.71
C SER A 641 -23.06 -12.33 21.84
N LYS A 642 -22.94 -11.88 20.59
CA LYS A 642 -24.03 -11.74 19.61
C LYS A 642 -23.62 -12.36 18.28
N VAL A 643 -24.62 -12.79 17.49
CA VAL A 643 -24.36 -13.48 16.22
C VAL A 643 -24.19 -12.47 15.10
N LEU A 644 -25.18 -11.60 14.86
CA LEU A 644 -25.32 -10.84 13.61
C LEU A 644 -25.54 -9.35 13.88
N ALA A 645 -24.76 -8.50 13.19
CA ALA A 645 -25.09 -7.11 12.90
C ALA A 645 -25.31 -6.98 11.40
N ALA A 646 -26.50 -6.56 10.97
CA ALA A 646 -26.87 -6.47 9.56
C ALA A 646 -27.38 -5.07 9.20
N PHE A 647 -26.88 -4.53 8.10
CA PHE A 647 -27.24 -3.22 7.55
C PHE A 647 -27.76 -3.41 6.12
N GLY A 648 -28.92 -2.84 5.81
CA GLY A 648 -29.43 -2.90 4.45
C GLY A 648 -30.76 -2.18 4.28
N ASP A 649 -31.30 -2.21 3.04
CA ASP A 649 -32.51 -1.48 2.67
C ASP A 649 -32.46 0.02 3.08
N PRO A 650 -31.37 0.74 2.77
CA PRO A 650 -31.18 2.13 3.17
C PRO A 650 -32.11 3.08 2.45
N VAL A 651 -32.29 4.30 2.99
CA VAL A 651 -33.15 5.33 2.41
C VAL A 651 -32.34 6.24 1.50
N PHE A 652 -32.76 6.30 0.26
CA PHE A 652 -32.25 7.22 -0.75
C PHE A 652 -33.27 8.31 -1.08
N PRO A 653 -32.89 9.44 -1.69
CA PRO A 653 -33.87 10.44 -2.13
C PRO A 653 -34.96 9.87 -3.01
N SER A 654 -34.66 8.88 -3.85
CA SER A 654 -35.58 8.20 -4.77
C SER A 654 -36.65 7.34 -4.09
N ASN A 655 -36.39 6.78 -2.89
CA ASN A 655 -37.32 5.90 -2.18
C ASN A 655 -37.85 6.48 -0.85
N TYR A 656 -37.53 7.75 -0.53
CA TYR A 656 -37.88 8.40 0.75
C TYR A 656 -39.37 8.33 1.08
N GLU A 657 -40.26 8.64 0.13
CA GLU A 657 -41.70 8.65 0.36
C GLU A 657 -42.28 7.28 0.72
N GLN A 658 -41.67 6.20 0.21
CA GLN A 658 -42.04 4.83 0.54
C GLN A 658 -41.75 4.48 2.01
N PHE A 659 -40.67 5.01 2.57
CA PHE A 659 -40.31 4.82 3.98
C PHE A 659 -41.15 5.68 4.91
N LYS A 660 -41.44 6.92 4.52
CA LYS A 660 -42.20 7.87 5.32
C LYS A 660 -43.65 7.42 5.56
N ASN A 661 -44.27 6.85 4.54
CA ASN A 661 -45.72 6.51 4.56
C ASN A 661 -46.02 5.08 5.02
N GLY A 662 -45.00 4.29 5.39
CA GLY A 662 -45.17 2.89 5.83
C GLY A 662 -45.70 1.94 4.73
N ALA A 663 -45.87 2.44 3.51
CA ALA A 663 -46.58 1.80 2.41
C ALA A 663 -45.88 0.60 1.74
N ARG A 664 -44.64 0.28 2.18
CA ARG A 664 -43.83 -0.71 1.42
C ARG A 664 -44.14 -2.19 1.66
N ALA A 665 -44.93 -2.53 2.66
CA ALA A 665 -45.06 -3.93 3.06
C ALA A 665 -46.05 -4.77 2.22
N GLU A 666 -47.06 -4.15 1.59
CA GLU A 666 -48.16 -4.89 0.99
C GLU A 666 -48.22 -4.88 -0.56
N MET A 667 -47.57 -3.90 -1.20
CA MET A 667 -47.71 -3.76 -2.67
C MET A 667 -46.88 -4.72 -3.53
N VAL A 668 -45.86 -5.35 -2.98
CA VAL A 668 -44.93 -6.20 -3.75
C VAL A 668 -45.44 -7.65 -3.89
N ALA A 669 -46.31 -8.08 -2.96
CA ALA A 669 -46.83 -9.47 -2.97
C ALA A 669 -48.02 -9.70 -3.91
N SER A 670 -48.70 -8.63 -4.34
CA SER A 670 -49.98 -8.79 -5.04
C SER A 670 -49.95 -8.58 -6.57
N ASN A 671 -48.91 -8.07 -7.17
CA ASN A 671 -48.94 -7.60 -8.57
C ASN A 671 -47.76 -8.04 -9.46
N ARG A 672 -47.21 -9.24 -9.33
CA ARG A 672 -46.29 -9.74 -10.37
C ARG A 672 -46.69 -11.07 -10.96
N SER A 673 -47.10 -10.98 -12.22
CA SER A 673 -47.10 -12.08 -13.18
C SER A 673 -45.69 -12.58 -13.42
N PRO A 674 -45.42 -13.89 -13.56
CA PRO A 674 -44.07 -14.47 -13.70
C PRO A 674 -43.27 -14.03 -14.95
N ASN A 675 -43.82 -13.17 -15.80
CA ASN A 675 -43.27 -12.84 -17.11
C ASN A 675 -42.75 -11.40 -17.31
N SER A 676 -42.65 -10.55 -16.27
CA SER A 676 -42.09 -9.21 -16.48
C SER A 676 -40.54 -9.19 -16.25
N ARG A 677 -39.81 -9.66 -17.25
CA ARG A 677 -38.34 -9.60 -17.34
C ARG A 677 -37.77 -8.22 -17.70
N ASN A 678 -38.51 -7.15 -17.55
CA ASN A 678 -38.05 -5.81 -17.85
C ASN A 678 -38.10 -4.93 -16.61
N ILE A 679 -37.10 -5.05 -15.74
CA ILE A 679 -36.65 -3.90 -14.92
C ILE A 679 -35.33 -3.43 -15.53
N ASP A 680 -35.38 -2.27 -16.17
CA ASP A 680 -34.18 -1.55 -16.59
C ASP A 680 -33.34 -1.21 -15.35
N VAL A 681 -32.43 -2.12 -14.99
CA VAL A 681 -31.37 -1.83 -14.04
C VAL A 681 -30.22 -1.25 -14.84
N LYS A 682 -30.41 -0.04 -15.35
CA LYS A 682 -29.31 0.82 -15.77
C LYS A 682 -28.90 1.64 -14.57
N ALA A 683 -27.75 1.33 -14.00
CA ALA A 683 -26.71 2.25 -13.57
C ALA A 683 -25.73 1.50 -12.68
N ASP A 684 -24.47 1.36 -13.09
CA ASP A 684 -23.36 1.50 -12.18
C ASP A 684 -23.63 2.82 -11.46
N VAL A 685 -23.77 2.79 -10.13
CA VAL A 685 -23.99 4.01 -9.35
C VAL A 685 -22.63 4.71 -9.28
N THR A 686 -22.31 5.43 -10.34
CA THR A 686 -21.17 6.37 -10.36
C THR A 686 -21.54 7.65 -9.62
N ASP A 687 -22.85 7.96 -9.51
CA ASP A 687 -23.36 9.06 -8.72
C ASP A 687 -24.29 8.51 -7.61
N PRO A 688 -23.91 8.64 -6.33
CA PRO A 688 -24.70 8.19 -5.18
C PRO A 688 -26.14 8.74 -5.17
N SER A 689 -26.40 9.90 -5.78
CA SER A 689 -27.73 10.52 -5.83
C SER A 689 -28.72 9.75 -6.71
N THR A 690 -28.25 8.89 -7.62
CA THR A 690 -29.08 8.12 -8.54
C THR A 690 -29.42 6.71 -8.03
N ALA A 691 -29.00 6.36 -6.81
CA ALA A 691 -29.24 5.06 -6.21
C ALA A 691 -30.74 4.75 -6.10
N GLN A 692 -31.12 3.54 -6.47
CA GLN A 692 -32.50 3.04 -6.41
C GLN A 692 -32.62 1.98 -5.29
N SER A 693 -33.87 1.76 -4.84
CA SER A 693 -34.13 0.76 -3.81
C SER A 693 -33.92 -0.66 -4.30
N LEU A 694 -33.18 -1.45 -3.53
CA LEU A 694 -33.01 -2.89 -3.70
C LEU A 694 -34.15 -3.65 -2.99
N ILE A 695 -35.13 -4.13 -3.73
CA ILE A 695 -36.39 -4.64 -3.16
C ILE A 695 -36.18 -5.90 -2.32
N TYR A 696 -35.27 -6.78 -2.74
CA TYR A 696 -35.03 -8.07 -2.08
C TYR A 696 -34.16 -7.97 -0.83
N THR A 697 -33.42 -6.88 -0.62
CA THR A 697 -32.53 -6.67 0.55
C THR A 697 -33.33 -6.73 1.86
N LYS A 698 -34.52 -6.15 1.91
CA LYS A 698 -35.40 -6.24 3.09
C LYS A 698 -35.81 -7.68 3.41
N PHE A 699 -36.12 -8.47 2.38
CA PHE A 699 -36.50 -9.87 2.55
C PHE A 699 -35.30 -10.70 2.97
N GLU A 700 -34.14 -10.41 2.41
CA GLU A 700 -32.88 -11.02 2.80
C GLU A 700 -32.63 -10.80 4.29
N LEU A 701 -32.60 -9.55 4.77
CA LEU A 701 -32.35 -9.24 6.17
C LEU A 701 -33.38 -9.84 7.12
N LYS A 702 -34.66 -9.93 6.72
CA LYS A 702 -35.69 -10.62 7.51
C LYS A 702 -35.40 -12.11 7.67
N LYS A 703 -35.07 -12.80 6.58
CA LYS A 703 -34.70 -14.23 6.61
C LYS A 703 -33.45 -14.44 7.49
N LEU A 704 -32.47 -13.57 7.38
CA LEU A 704 -31.23 -13.65 8.19
C LEU A 704 -31.51 -13.42 9.67
N SER A 705 -32.38 -12.48 10.02
CA SER A 705 -32.83 -12.24 11.39
C SER A 705 -33.50 -13.47 11.99
N ASP A 706 -34.38 -14.10 11.23
CA ASP A 706 -35.11 -15.33 11.65
C ASP A 706 -34.12 -16.49 11.90
N ILE A 707 -33.07 -16.60 11.08
CA ILE A 707 -32.04 -17.66 11.21
C ILE A 707 -31.06 -17.36 12.36
N ALA A 708 -30.62 -16.10 12.52
CA ALA A 708 -29.62 -15.72 13.52
C ALA A 708 -30.19 -15.62 14.94
N GLY A 709 -31.50 -15.47 15.08
CA GLY A 709 -32.20 -15.44 16.36
C GLY A 709 -32.09 -14.11 17.11
N PRO A 710 -32.59 -14.10 18.37
CA PRO A 710 -32.69 -12.91 19.20
C PRO A 710 -31.30 -12.35 19.56
N GLY A 711 -31.21 -11.02 19.71
CA GLY A 711 -29.98 -10.31 20.02
C GLY A 711 -29.18 -9.83 18.80
N SER A 712 -29.66 -10.12 17.58
CA SER A 712 -29.12 -9.57 16.35
C SER A 712 -29.47 -8.07 16.19
N LEU A 713 -28.56 -7.28 15.66
CA LEU A 713 -28.79 -5.91 15.21
C LEU A 713 -29.23 -5.95 13.74
N ILE A 714 -30.45 -5.49 13.44
CA ILE A 714 -30.94 -5.38 12.06
C ILE A 714 -31.25 -3.90 11.79
N ALA A 715 -30.33 -3.22 11.15
CA ALA A 715 -30.43 -1.81 10.80
C ALA A 715 -30.99 -1.67 9.37
N THR A 716 -32.24 -1.22 9.25
CA THR A 716 -32.94 -1.01 7.97
C THR A 716 -33.54 0.39 7.91
N GLY A 717 -33.85 0.87 6.71
CA GLY A 717 -34.42 2.18 6.54
C GLY A 717 -33.44 3.26 7.04
N PHE A 718 -33.99 4.26 7.72
CA PHE A 718 -33.17 5.36 8.29
C PHE A 718 -32.11 4.89 9.30
N ASN A 719 -32.30 3.72 9.93
CA ASN A 719 -31.30 3.14 10.84
C ASN A 719 -30.12 2.50 10.10
N ALA A 720 -30.24 2.17 8.80
CA ALA A 720 -29.11 1.77 7.97
C ALA A 720 -28.27 3.03 7.64
N SER A 721 -27.63 3.63 8.63
CA SER A 721 -26.95 4.92 8.56
C SER A 721 -25.50 4.84 8.99
N ARG A 722 -24.68 5.79 8.53
CA ARG A 722 -23.28 5.96 8.96
C ARG A 722 -23.16 6.01 10.49
N SER A 723 -23.99 6.80 11.13
CA SER A 723 -23.92 6.98 12.59
C SER A 723 -24.14 5.67 13.34
N VAL A 724 -25.09 4.83 12.91
CA VAL A 724 -25.31 3.52 13.53
C VAL A 724 -24.14 2.58 13.25
N LEU A 725 -23.55 2.62 12.04
CA LEU A 725 -22.38 1.83 11.69
C LEU A 725 -21.18 2.21 12.60
N GLU A 726 -20.86 3.49 12.71
CA GLU A 726 -19.71 3.99 13.47
C GLU A 726 -19.85 3.79 15.00
N THR A 727 -21.08 3.82 15.52
CA THR A 727 -21.34 3.64 16.96
C THR A 727 -21.55 2.19 17.39
N THR A 728 -21.59 1.25 16.44
CA THR A 728 -21.79 -0.19 16.72
C THR A 728 -20.50 -0.81 17.26
N GLU A 729 -20.56 -1.42 18.45
CA GLU A 729 -19.46 -2.18 19.00
C GLU A 729 -19.36 -3.57 18.33
N PHE A 730 -18.67 -3.66 17.21
CA PHE A 730 -18.52 -4.89 16.45
C PHE A 730 -17.76 -6.00 17.16
N SER A 731 -16.98 -5.67 18.20
CA SER A 731 -16.32 -6.64 19.08
C SER A 731 -17.30 -7.66 19.69
N ASN A 732 -18.56 -7.29 19.85
CA ASN A 732 -19.62 -8.14 20.38
C ASN A 732 -20.22 -9.10 19.35
N TYR A 733 -20.05 -8.85 18.05
CA TYR A 733 -20.73 -9.58 16.98
C TYR A 733 -19.79 -10.56 16.28
N ALA A 734 -20.32 -11.74 15.90
CA ALA A 734 -19.58 -12.70 15.09
C ALA A 734 -19.62 -12.35 13.60
N ILE A 735 -20.73 -11.83 13.12
CA ILE A 735 -20.95 -11.53 11.70
C ILE A 735 -21.41 -10.08 11.52
N LEU A 736 -20.78 -9.39 10.54
CA LEU A 736 -21.30 -8.16 9.97
C LEU A 736 -21.82 -8.46 8.56
N HIS A 737 -23.08 -8.15 8.28
CA HIS A 737 -23.71 -8.30 6.97
C HIS A 737 -24.13 -6.94 6.42
N ILE A 738 -23.69 -6.62 5.21
CA ILE A 738 -24.00 -5.36 4.51
C ILE A 738 -24.68 -5.69 3.21
N ALA A 739 -25.97 -5.36 3.11
CA ALA A 739 -26.80 -5.59 1.93
C ALA A 739 -27.28 -4.25 1.34
N THR A 740 -26.52 -3.72 0.36
CA THR A 740 -26.77 -2.40 -0.22
C THR A 740 -26.07 -2.25 -1.59
N HIS A 741 -26.02 -1.02 -2.15
CA HIS A 741 -25.22 -0.74 -3.33
C HIS A 741 -23.74 -0.63 -3.03
N GLY A 742 -22.92 -1.32 -3.83
CA GLY A 742 -21.48 -1.07 -3.90
C GLY A 742 -21.18 -0.04 -4.99
N VAL A 743 -20.16 0.79 -4.73
CA VAL A 743 -19.60 1.76 -5.66
C VAL A 743 -18.14 1.41 -5.86
N LEU A 744 -17.74 1.13 -7.09
CA LEU A 744 -16.36 0.81 -7.44
C LEU A 744 -15.77 1.93 -8.31
N ASP A 745 -14.67 2.51 -7.88
CA ASP A 745 -13.79 3.36 -8.69
C ASP A 745 -12.48 2.61 -8.94
N PRO A 746 -12.27 2.03 -10.14
CA PRO A 746 -11.08 1.25 -10.42
C PRO A 746 -9.80 2.07 -10.48
N GLU A 747 -9.90 3.37 -10.78
CA GLU A 747 -8.75 4.25 -10.87
C GLU A 747 -8.34 4.82 -9.52
N ASN A 748 -9.35 5.07 -8.65
CA ASN A 748 -9.15 5.60 -7.31
C ASN A 748 -9.82 4.68 -6.27
N PRO A 749 -9.19 3.57 -5.89
CA PRO A 749 -9.79 2.58 -4.99
C PRO A 749 -10.29 3.14 -3.66
N GLU A 750 -9.65 4.21 -3.17
CA GLU A 750 -10.03 4.92 -1.95
C GLU A 750 -11.42 5.58 -2.05
N LYS A 751 -11.89 5.85 -3.27
CA LYS A 751 -13.25 6.34 -3.56
C LYS A 751 -14.27 5.22 -3.74
N SER A 752 -13.83 3.96 -3.75
CA SER A 752 -14.73 2.81 -3.71
C SER A 752 -15.37 2.68 -2.34
N GLY A 753 -16.58 2.14 -2.28
CA GLY A 753 -17.30 2.05 -1.02
C GLY A 753 -18.67 1.41 -1.17
N PHE A 754 -19.55 1.67 -0.19
CA PHE A 754 -20.95 1.24 -0.22
C PHE A 754 -21.86 2.33 0.34
N LEU A 755 -23.15 2.26 -0.03
CA LEU A 755 -24.13 3.28 0.33
C LEU A 755 -24.97 2.84 1.52
N LEU A 756 -25.06 3.69 2.53
CA LEU A 756 -26.08 3.70 3.57
C LEU A 756 -27.07 4.84 3.32
N SER A 757 -27.98 5.10 4.26
CA SER A 757 -29.02 6.10 4.07
C SER A 757 -28.46 7.49 3.81
N LEU A 758 -28.88 8.09 2.69
CA LEU A 758 -28.43 9.41 2.23
C LEU A 758 -29.34 10.54 2.74
N VAL A 759 -30.44 10.20 3.38
CA VAL A 759 -31.39 11.15 3.97
C VAL A 759 -31.88 10.66 5.33
N ASP A 760 -32.16 11.60 6.23
CA ASP A 760 -32.77 11.34 7.53
C ASP A 760 -34.31 11.34 7.48
N PRO A 761 -35.03 11.05 8.58
CA PRO A 761 -36.50 11.11 8.63
C PRO A 761 -37.08 12.47 8.31
N ALA A 762 -36.30 13.56 8.44
CA ALA A 762 -36.70 14.92 8.10
C ALA A 762 -36.34 15.31 6.66
N LYS A 763 -35.83 14.37 5.87
CA LYS A 763 -35.35 14.53 4.48
C LYS A 763 -34.08 15.39 4.36
N ASN A 764 -33.33 15.61 5.44
CA ASN A 764 -32.04 16.29 5.35
C ASN A 764 -31.01 15.35 4.75
N PRO A 765 -30.10 15.84 3.90
CA PRO A 765 -29.00 15.05 3.36
C PRO A 765 -28.10 14.48 4.47
N GLN A 766 -27.67 13.21 4.31
CA GLN A 766 -26.75 12.51 5.19
C GLN A 766 -25.50 12.06 4.44
N LYS A 767 -24.36 12.01 5.12
CA LYS A 767 -23.11 11.44 4.60
C LYS A 767 -23.16 9.91 4.64
N GLY A 768 -24.09 9.31 3.86
CA GLY A 768 -24.30 7.86 3.86
C GLY A 768 -23.36 7.07 2.95
N PHE A 769 -22.50 7.70 2.16
CA PHE A 769 -21.48 7.01 1.40
C PHE A 769 -20.31 6.64 2.32
N ILE A 770 -20.06 5.34 2.48
CA ILE A 770 -18.99 4.78 3.30
C ILE A 770 -17.86 4.41 2.34
N THR A 771 -16.77 5.14 2.37
CA THR A 771 -15.61 4.91 1.51
C THR A 771 -14.71 3.81 2.07
N MET A 772 -13.78 3.32 1.26
CA MET A 772 -12.77 2.37 1.72
C MET A 772 -11.96 2.95 2.89
N GLN A 773 -11.69 4.27 2.89
CA GLN A 773 -11.01 4.93 4.01
C GLN A 773 -11.83 4.87 5.30
N ASP A 774 -13.15 5.09 5.23
CA ASP A 774 -14.03 4.95 6.40
C ASP A 774 -13.98 3.51 6.94
N VAL A 775 -13.88 2.51 6.07
CA VAL A 775 -13.75 1.10 6.46
C VAL A 775 -12.41 0.83 7.15
N TYR A 776 -11.31 1.42 6.68
CA TYR A 776 -10.01 1.32 7.37
C TYR A 776 -10.06 1.87 8.80
N ASP A 777 -10.84 2.91 9.03
CA ASP A 777 -10.99 3.53 10.35
C ASP A 777 -11.96 2.77 11.27
N LEU A 778 -12.74 1.85 10.72
CA LEU A 778 -13.70 1.05 11.47
C LEU A 778 -12.99 0.00 12.35
N LYS A 779 -13.40 -0.12 13.63
CA LYS A 779 -12.98 -1.23 14.49
C LYS A 779 -13.97 -2.38 14.36
N CYS A 780 -13.67 -3.34 13.47
CA CYS A 780 -14.60 -4.40 13.10
C CYS A 780 -13.99 -5.82 13.29
N PRO A 781 -13.66 -6.24 14.52
CA PRO A 781 -13.02 -7.53 14.79
C PRO A 781 -14.05 -8.69 14.79
N VAL A 782 -14.84 -8.79 13.73
CA VAL A 782 -15.81 -9.88 13.53
C VAL A 782 -15.14 -11.12 12.93
N ASP A 783 -15.80 -12.28 13.06
CA ASP A 783 -15.30 -13.51 12.43
C ASP A 783 -15.54 -13.51 10.92
N LEU A 784 -16.66 -12.90 10.49
CA LEU A 784 -17.09 -12.88 9.10
C LEU A 784 -17.73 -11.55 8.73
N VAL A 785 -17.29 -10.95 7.65
CA VAL A 785 -18.01 -9.88 6.95
C VAL A 785 -18.66 -10.46 5.70
N VAL A 786 -19.93 -10.16 5.45
CA VAL A 786 -20.64 -10.51 4.22
C VAL A 786 -21.06 -9.24 3.50
N LEU A 787 -20.49 -9.01 2.34
CA LEU A 787 -20.79 -7.88 1.47
C LEU A 787 -21.77 -8.34 0.38
N SER A 788 -23.06 -8.33 0.70
CA SER A 788 -24.16 -8.62 -0.23
C SER A 788 -24.48 -7.37 -1.07
N ALA A 789 -23.47 -6.91 -1.83
CA ALA A 789 -23.52 -5.71 -2.66
C ALA A 789 -22.73 -5.95 -3.96
N CYS A 790 -23.03 -5.18 -5.01
CA CYS A 790 -22.44 -5.40 -6.33
C CYS A 790 -20.93 -5.08 -6.34
N ARG A 791 -20.12 -5.96 -6.98
CA ARG A 791 -18.67 -5.76 -7.24
C ARG A 791 -17.80 -5.46 -6.00
N THR A 792 -18.25 -5.85 -4.82
CA THR A 792 -17.55 -5.56 -3.57
C THR A 792 -16.25 -6.34 -3.38
N GLY A 793 -16.10 -7.45 -4.11
CA GLY A 793 -14.87 -8.26 -4.15
C GLY A 793 -13.81 -7.72 -5.11
N LEU A 794 -14.13 -6.66 -5.88
CA LEU A 794 -13.22 -6.06 -6.84
C LEU A 794 -12.48 -4.87 -6.24
N GLY A 795 -11.37 -4.49 -6.88
CA GLY A 795 -10.56 -3.34 -6.54
C GLY A 795 -9.55 -3.08 -7.65
N LYS A 796 -8.63 -2.13 -7.43
CA LYS A 796 -7.50 -1.91 -8.32
C LYS A 796 -6.51 -3.06 -8.16
N ASP A 797 -6.21 -3.76 -9.25
CA ASP A 797 -5.13 -4.74 -9.27
C ASP A 797 -3.79 -3.98 -9.29
N MET A 798 -3.10 -3.99 -8.16
CA MET A 798 -1.73 -3.50 -8.07
C MET A 798 -0.78 -4.70 -8.07
N ARG A 799 0.11 -4.76 -9.04
CA ARG A 799 1.10 -5.83 -9.16
C ARG A 799 1.85 -6.03 -7.84
N GLY A 800 1.84 -7.26 -7.34
CA GLY A 800 2.45 -7.61 -6.06
C GLY A 800 1.59 -7.33 -4.82
N GLU A 801 0.55 -6.49 -4.90
CA GLU A 801 -0.37 -6.21 -3.78
C GLU A 801 -1.74 -6.87 -3.95
N GLY A 802 -2.09 -7.33 -5.16
CA GLY A 802 -3.40 -7.92 -5.49
C GLY A 802 -4.52 -6.87 -5.54
N LEU A 803 -5.77 -7.32 -5.39
CA LEU A 803 -6.93 -6.43 -5.43
C LEU A 803 -7.02 -5.59 -4.15
N ILE A 804 -6.78 -4.28 -4.29
CA ILE A 804 -7.00 -3.31 -3.23
C ILE A 804 -8.45 -2.84 -3.30
N GLY A 805 -9.28 -3.30 -2.37
CA GLY A 805 -10.70 -2.99 -2.34
C GLY A 805 -11.31 -3.24 -0.96
N LEU A 806 -12.65 -3.21 -0.87
CA LEU A 806 -13.39 -3.33 0.40
C LEU A 806 -13.05 -4.57 1.21
N THR A 807 -12.78 -5.72 0.55
CA THR A 807 -12.35 -6.96 1.22
C THR A 807 -11.12 -6.75 2.08
N ARG A 808 -10.11 -6.09 1.51
CA ARG A 808 -8.87 -5.76 2.20
C ARG A 808 -9.11 -4.74 3.33
N GLY A 809 -9.98 -3.75 3.08
CA GLY A 809 -10.37 -2.77 4.08
C GLY A 809 -10.97 -3.41 5.32
N PHE A 810 -11.90 -4.37 5.16
CA PHE A 810 -12.49 -5.07 6.29
C PHE A 810 -11.52 -6.02 7.00
N MET A 811 -10.61 -6.68 6.29
CA MET A 811 -9.54 -7.46 6.93
C MET A 811 -8.66 -6.55 7.80
N HIS A 812 -8.29 -5.37 7.31
CA HIS A 812 -7.57 -4.38 8.11
C HIS A 812 -8.39 -3.89 9.32
N ALA A 813 -9.70 -3.64 9.13
CA ALA A 813 -10.59 -3.26 10.22
C ALA A 813 -10.73 -4.35 11.30
N GLY A 814 -10.21 -5.54 11.03
CA GLY A 814 -10.12 -6.65 11.96
C GLY A 814 -11.02 -7.86 11.61
N ALA A 815 -11.65 -7.92 10.46
CA ALA A 815 -12.41 -9.10 10.06
C ALA A 815 -11.49 -10.29 9.76
N SER A 816 -11.84 -11.49 10.27
CA SER A 816 -11.04 -12.70 10.01
C SER A 816 -11.30 -13.27 8.61
N SER A 817 -12.50 -13.05 8.07
CA SER A 817 -12.89 -13.47 6.73
C SER A 817 -13.93 -12.53 6.12
N VAL A 818 -13.96 -12.49 4.79
CA VAL A 818 -14.90 -11.67 4.02
C VAL A 818 -15.51 -12.51 2.90
N VAL A 819 -16.84 -12.48 2.76
CA VAL A 819 -17.56 -12.96 1.59
C VAL A 819 -17.99 -11.75 0.77
N ALA A 820 -17.61 -11.71 -0.50
CA ALA A 820 -17.89 -10.58 -1.39
C ALA A 820 -18.15 -11.02 -2.81
N SER A 821 -18.84 -10.18 -3.61
CA SER A 821 -19.20 -10.47 -4.98
C SER A 821 -18.19 -9.96 -6.00
N LEU A 822 -17.95 -10.71 -7.08
CA LEU A 822 -17.03 -10.36 -8.17
C LEU A 822 -17.69 -9.56 -9.30
N TRP A 823 -19.01 -9.58 -9.39
CA TRP A 823 -19.78 -8.83 -10.39
C TRP A 823 -21.11 -8.37 -9.81
N LYS A 824 -21.89 -7.69 -10.62
CA LYS A 824 -23.25 -7.30 -10.27
C LYS A 824 -24.13 -8.56 -10.22
N VAL A 825 -24.62 -8.87 -9.02
CA VAL A 825 -25.40 -10.06 -8.74
C VAL A 825 -26.92 -9.78 -8.83
N ASP A 826 -27.69 -10.81 -9.18
CA ASP A 826 -29.15 -10.74 -9.15
C ASP A 826 -29.66 -10.75 -7.71
N ASP A 827 -30.56 -9.79 -7.36
CA ASP A 827 -31.02 -9.59 -5.99
C ASP A 827 -31.80 -10.79 -5.44
N GLU A 828 -32.64 -11.44 -6.27
CA GLU A 828 -33.45 -12.58 -5.85
C GLU A 828 -32.61 -13.82 -5.62
N ALA A 829 -31.72 -14.14 -6.57
CA ALA A 829 -30.77 -15.24 -6.45
C ALA A 829 -29.85 -15.05 -5.26
N THR A 830 -29.39 -13.80 -5.02
CA THR A 830 -28.55 -13.44 -3.87
C THR A 830 -29.28 -13.67 -2.55
N SER A 831 -30.54 -13.21 -2.43
CA SER A 831 -31.33 -13.42 -1.22
C SER A 831 -31.53 -14.92 -0.91
N GLU A 832 -31.72 -15.77 -1.91
CA GLU A 832 -31.79 -17.22 -1.73
C GLU A 832 -30.45 -17.86 -1.41
N LEU A 833 -29.37 -17.42 -2.06
CA LEU A 833 -28.00 -17.86 -1.74
C LEU A 833 -27.66 -17.57 -0.27
N MET A 834 -27.91 -16.35 0.19
CA MET A 834 -27.63 -15.94 1.57
C MET A 834 -28.49 -16.72 2.57
N LYS A 835 -29.74 -16.94 2.30
CA LYS A 835 -30.61 -17.80 3.10
C LYS A 835 -30.01 -19.20 3.32
N TYR A 836 -29.58 -19.87 2.24
CA TYR A 836 -28.96 -21.20 2.38
C TYR A 836 -27.58 -21.11 3.04
N PHE A 837 -26.80 -20.10 2.75
CA PHE A 837 -25.50 -19.90 3.36
C PHE A 837 -25.60 -19.76 4.88
N TYR A 838 -26.46 -18.88 5.37
CA TYR A 838 -26.68 -18.66 6.79
C TYR A 838 -27.32 -19.86 7.49
N ALA A 839 -28.28 -20.52 6.87
CA ALA A 839 -28.90 -21.73 7.41
C ALA A 839 -27.86 -22.86 7.58
N ASN A 840 -27.02 -23.09 6.58
CA ASN A 840 -25.97 -24.09 6.65
C ASN A 840 -24.93 -23.71 7.75
N MET A 841 -24.58 -22.43 7.86
CA MET A 841 -23.57 -21.97 8.81
C MET A 841 -24.10 -21.96 10.26
N LEU A 842 -25.27 -21.37 10.51
CA LEU A 842 -25.78 -21.13 11.86
C LEU A 842 -26.67 -22.26 12.40
N GLN A 843 -27.45 -22.93 11.56
CA GLN A 843 -28.34 -24.00 12.01
C GLN A 843 -27.68 -25.37 11.90
N GLN A 844 -26.81 -25.58 10.88
CA GLN A 844 -26.13 -26.87 10.69
C GLN A 844 -24.68 -26.85 11.23
N GLY A 845 -24.19 -25.69 11.75
CA GLY A 845 -22.88 -25.54 12.32
C GLY A 845 -21.73 -25.73 11.31
N MET A 846 -21.95 -25.48 10.04
CA MET A 846 -20.90 -25.61 9.03
C MET A 846 -19.92 -24.43 9.11
N PRO A 847 -18.60 -24.65 8.93
CA PRO A 847 -17.65 -23.56 8.66
C PRO A 847 -18.06 -22.72 7.45
N PRO A 848 -17.70 -21.42 7.39
CA PRO A 848 -18.15 -20.52 6.34
C PRO A 848 -17.88 -21.02 4.91
N ALA A 849 -16.71 -21.57 4.63
CA ALA A 849 -16.36 -22.09 3.30
C ALA A 849 -17.26 -23.27 2.89
N LYS A 850 -17.49 -24.20 3.81
CA LYS A 850 -18.37 -25.36 3.59
C LYS A 850 -19.82 -24.94 3.42
N ALA A 851 -20.28 -23.97 4.21
CA ALA A 851 -21.63 -23.41 4.12
C ALA A 851 -21.86 -22.70 2.78
N LEU A 852 -20.89 -21.89 2.31
CA LEU A 852 -20.97 -21.22 1.01
C LEU A 852 -21.01 -22.23 -0.14
N ARG A 853 -20.10 -23.22 -0.11
CA ARG A 853 -20.10 -24.32 -1.10
C ARG A 853 -21.45 -25.03 -1.17
N ALA A 854 -22.04 -25.37 -0.02
CA ALA A 854 -23.33 -26.05 0.05
C ALA A 854 -24.46 -25.18 -0.54
N ALA A 855 -24.48 -23.87 -0.21
CA ALA A 855 -25.45 -22.93 -0.75
C ALA A 855 -25.33 -22.79 -2.28
N GLN A 856 -24.10 -22.63 -2.79
CA GLN A 856 -23.81 -22.54 -4.24
C GLN A 856 -24.23 -23.81 -4.98
N ASN A 857 -23.99 -25.00 -4.41
CA ASN A 857 -24.44 -26.25 -4.99
C ASN A 857 -25.98 -26.38 -5.01
N THR A 858 -26.68 -25.86 -3.99
CA THR A 858 -28.15 -25.83 -3.95
C THR A 858 -28.70 -24.95 -5.07
N LEU A 859 -28.16 -23.72 -5.24
CA LEU A 859 -28.63 -22.82 -6.31
C LEU A 859 -28.33 -23.39 -7.69
N ARG A 860 -27.12 -23.89 -7.93
CA ARG A 860 -26.74 -24.45 -9.23
C ARG A 860 -27.57 -25.64 -9.67
N GLN A 861 -28.21 -26.38 -8.76
CA GLN A 861 -29.11 -27.49 -9.03
C GLN A 861 -30.55 -27.03 -9.30
N ASN A 862 -30.88 -25.78 -8.99
CA ASN A 862 -32.19 -25.21 -9.25
C ASN A 862 -32.26 -24.73 -10.70
N SER A 863 -33.26 -25.15 -11.45
CA SER A 863 -33.41 -24.78 -12.86
C SER A 863 -33.56 -23.29 -13.13
N GLN A 864 -34.05 -22.52 -12.15
CA GLN A 864 -34.19 -21.06 -12.24
C GLN A 864 -32.80 -20.35 -12.18
N TRP A 865 -31.86 -20.87 -11.39
CA TRP A 865 -30.57 -20.24 -11.11
C TRP A 865 -29.37 -21.11 -11.51
N GLN A 866 -29.52 -21.95 -12.52
CA GLN A 866 -28.50 -22.89 -12.97
C GLN A 866 -27.26 -22.20 -13.56
N SER A 867 -27.45 -21.05 -14.22
CA SER A 867 -26.35 -20.28 -14.79
C SER A 867 -25.36 -19.82 -13.70
N PRO A 868 -24.04 -19.90 -13.94
CA PRO A 868 -23.01 -19.48 -12.98
C PRO A 868 -23.12 -18.00 -12.60
N HIS A 869 -23.71 -17.16 -13.42
CA HIS A 869 -23.99 -15.77 -13.13
C HIS A 869 -24.70 -15.59 -11.77
N PHE A 870 -25.62 -16.46 -11.40
CA PHE A 870 -26.47 -16.37 -10.20
C PHE A 870 -25.80 -16.87 -8.91
N TRP A 871 -24.84 -17.78 -8.98
CA TRP A 871 -24.29 -18.45 -7.79
C TRP A 871 -22.77 -18.35 -7.65
N ALA A 872 -22.04 -18.17 -8.75
CA ALA A 872 -20.57 -18.21 -8.70
C ALA A 872 -19.91 -16.89 -8.30
N GLY A 873 -20.67 -15.78 -8.27
CA GLY A 873 -20.13 -14.45 -8.02
C GLY A 873 -19.57 -14.26 -6.61
N PHE A 874 -20.11 -14.94 -5.61
CA PHE A 874 -19.65 -14.79 -4.24
C PHE A 874 -18.45 -15.67 -3.95
N THR A 875 -17.39 -15.06 -3.42
CA THR A 875 -16.14 -15.72 -3.00
C THR A 875 -15.85 -15.45 -1.54
N LEU A 876 -15.26 -16.43 -0.84
CA LEU A 876 -14.79 -16.26 0.52
C LEU A 876 -13.28 -16.03 0.51
N GLN A 877 -12.83 -15.02 1.24
CA GLN A 877 -11.43 -14.72 1.47
C GLN A 877 -11.12 -14.75 2.98
N GLY A 878 -9.96 -15.29 3.37
CA GLY A 878 -9.50 -15.29 4.76
C GLY A 878 -9.72 -16.59 5.52
N GLU A 879 -9.88 -16.51 6.85
CA GLU A 879 -9.98 -17.70 7.72
C GLU A 879 -11.32 -18.43 7.56
N PHE A 880 -11.30 -19.75 7.46
CA PHE A 880 -12.42 -20.54 6.98
C PHE A 880 -12.75 -21.79 7.83
N ARG A 881 -11.89 -22.19 8.76
CA ARG A 881 -11.92 -23.52 9.38
C ARG A 881 -12.98 -23.70 10.44
N GLU A 882 -13.20 -22.69 11.24
CA GLU A 882 -14.04 -22.82 12.41
C GLU A 882 -15.48 -22.40 12.14
N PRO A 883 -16.46 -23.16 12.63
CA PRO A 883 -17.84 -22.70 12.62
C PRO A 883 -17.99 -21.41 13.42
N ILE A 884 -18.94 -20.58 13.01
CA ILE A 884 -19.35 -19.42 13.80
C ILE A 884 -20.00 -19.94 15.09
N ARG A 885 -19.38 -19.64 16.23
CA ARG A 885 -19.87 -20.08 17.54
C ARG A 885 -21.09 -19.23 17.92
N LEU A 886 -22.22 -19.90 18.14
CA LEU A 886 -23.39 -19.25 18.70
C LEU A 886 -23.13 -18.89 20.16
N PRO A 887 -23.65 -17.75 20.66
CA PRO A 887 -23.59 -17.45 22.08
C PRO A 887 -24.27 -18.59 22.87
N VAL A 888 -23.56 -19.16 23.82
CA VAL A 888 -24.20 -20.11 24.76
C VAL A 888 -25.26 -19.33 25.52
N PRO A 889 -26.54 -19.75 25.47
CA PRO A 889 -27.57 -19.10 26.30
C PRO A 889 -27.06 -19.03 27.71
N ALA A 890 -27.09 -17.87 28.36
CA ALA A 890 -26.74 -17.73 29.77
C ALA A 890 -27.62 -18.75 30.51
N GLN A 891 -26.99 -19.79 31.06
CA GLN A 891 -27.70 -20.72 31.91
C GLN A 891 -28.25 -19.88 33.06
N THR A 892 -29.54 -19.59 33.01
CA THR A 892 -30.22 -18.95 34.14
C THR A 892 -29.89 -19.75 35.38
N GLY A 893 -29.36 -19.14 36.41
CA GLY A 893 -28.81 -19.79 37.62
C GLY A 893 -29.77 -20.78 38.31
N ALA A 894 -31.02 -20.93 37.84
CA ALA A 894 -32.00 -21.93 38.23
C ALA A 894 -31.60 -23.38 37.82
N SER A 895 -30.88 -23.58 36.68
CA SER A 895 -30.53 -24.95 36.24
C SER A 895 -29.35 -25.54 37.04
N LEU A 896 -28.41 -24.71 37.42
CA LEU A 896 -27.26 -25.16 38.27
C LEU A 896 -27.71 -25.43 39.72
N ALA A 897 -28.68 -24.69 40.23
CA ALA A 897 -29.28 -24.94 41.56
C ALA A 897 -30.09 -26.22 41.57
N VAL A 898 -30.85 -26.53 40.49
CA VAL A 898 -31.62 -27.77 40.34
C VAL A 898 -30.69 -28.98 40.15
N GLN A 899 -29.65 -28.87 39.35
CA GLN A 899 -28.67 -29.97 39.18
C GLN A 899 -27.87 -30.23 40.45
N ARG A 900 -27.51 -29.20 41.25
CA ARG A 900 -26.87 -29.37 42.56
C ARG A 900 -27.83 -29.93 43.63
N ALA A 901 -29.12 -29.56 43.58
CA ALA A 901 -30.15 -30.09 44.45
C ALA A 901 -30.44 -31.56 44.13
N VAL A 902 -30.55 -31.95 42.86
CA VAL A 902 -30.76 -33.36 42.46
C VAL A 902 -29.50 -34.19 42.69
N GLY A 903 -28.30 -33.69 42.41
CA GLY A 903 -27.03 -34.37 42.70
C GLY A 903 -26.77 -34.52 44.17
N GLY A 904 -27.06 -33.52 44.99
CA GLY A 904 -26.99 -33.57 46.46
C GLY A 904 -27.98 -34.53 47.09
N GLY A 905 -29.22 -34.57 46.59
CA GLY A 905 -30.26 -35.51 47.02
C GLY A 905 -29.90 -36.97 46.75
N LEU A 906 -29.34 -37.27 45.56
CA LEU A 906 -28.86 -38.63 45.24
C LEU A 906 -27.66 -39.08 46.07
N LEU A 907 -26.75 -38.17 46.40
CA LEU A 907 -25.60 -38.47 47.26
C LEU A 907 -26.04 -38.75 48.72
N LEU A 908 -27.00 -38.01 49.25
CA LEU A 908 -27.56 -38.23 50.60
C LEU A 908 -28.37 -39.54 50.71
N THR A 909 -29.11 -39.94 49.68
CA THR A 909 -29.80 -41.24 49.64
C THR A 909 -28.84 -42.42 49.52
N LEU A 910 -27.72 -42.28 48.78
CA LEU A 910 -26.65 -43.27 48.67
C LEU A 910 -25.91 -43.43 50.02
N LEU A 911 -25.59 -42.35 50.72
CA LEU A 911 -24.93 -42.35 52.00
C LEU A 911 -25.87 -42.88 53.07
N ALA A 912 -27.17 -42.58 53.07
CA ALA A 912 -28.17 -43.17 53.97
C ALA A 912 -28.31 -44.68 53.72
N GLY A 913 -28.29 -45.14 52.47
CA GLY A 913 -28.36 -46.56 52.12
C GLY A 913 -27.10 -47.31 52.58
N ILE A 914 -25.91 -46.73 52.47
CA ILE A 914 -24.65 -47.32 52.96
C ILE A 914 -24.65 -47.38 54.54
N ALA A 915 -25.07 -46.30 55.17
CA ALA A 915 -25.17 -46.27 56.67
C ALA A 915 -26.17 -47.29 57.15
N TRP A 916 -27.34 -47.47 56.48
CA TRP A 916 -28.35 -48.47 56.84
C TRP A 916 -27.86 -49.91 56.57
N GLY A 917 -27.08 -50.12 55.49
CA GLY A 917 -26.40 -51.39 55.24
C GLY A 917 -25.34 -51.75 56.26
N TYR A 918 -24.58 -50.79 56.79
CA TYR A 918 -23.61 -50.96 57.85
C TYR A 918 -24.27 -51.25 59.19
N TRP A 919 -25.36 -50.57 59.56
CA TRP A 919 -26.11 -50.75 60.77
C TRP A 919 -26.79 -52.13 60.85
N ARG A 920 -27.26 -52.67 59.75
CA ARG A 920 -27.85 -54.02 59.63
C ARG A 920 -26.80 -55.14 59.74
N ARG A 921 -25.51 -54.90 59.48
CA ARG A 921 -24.42 -55.87 59.60
C ARG A 921 -23.82 -55.90 61.00
N SER A 922 -24.11 -54.95 61.91
CA SER A 922 -23.59 -54.90 63.29
C SER A 922 -24.54 -55.62 64.25
N TRP A 923 -25.67 -56.20 63.78
CA TRP A 923 -26.65 -56.89 64.53
C TRP A 923 -26.93 -58.35 64.10
N SER A 924 -26.03 -58.90 63.25
CA SER A 924 -26.09 -60.32 62.89
C SER A 924 -24.89 -61.08 63.43
#